data_19510ee3aee4c2c9dd5abb36c2488c08
#
_entry.id   19510ee3aee4c2c9dd5abb36c2488c08
#
_cell.length_a   1.000
_cell.length_b   1.000
_cell.length_c   1.000
_cell.angle_alpha   90.00
_cell.angle_beta   90.00
_cell.angle_gamma   90.00
#
_symmetry.space_group_name_H-M   'P 1'
#
loop_
_entity.id
_entity.type
_entity.pdbx_description
1 polymer ?
#
loop_
_entity_poly.entity_id
_entity_poly.type
_entity_poly.pdbx_seq_one_letter_code
_entity_poly.pdbx_strand_id
1 'polypeptide(L)'
;MLHLLYALALLLLLCGACAILAERFTLSPALLPLPVLSGAVVVLYLCGVAGFLRVGAVAVLLALAAVWVVELVQYRPAGVAAAWKRAASVPGFTLFLGGAAFIWVLFCVQQPMFTQWDEFTAWGLAPKMVVERGAFYVADPVNLKASFTYPATSLITFLFQPFGPWAEWACLAAIDTLALACLAAASALPRERWAGGVLVFAAGFLLPFFFSATPTGSYAAQYVNAMADLPLAMLFGGTLCLYFAVGRRKIAYWLVALPLAVLTLTKDICFAYGLIAAFLIGLDLWLAADEPCRKAFPKALLRAGALAVIVLAAFSSWGRYTAAVTPTADTAASVGSEGLSYGAVLVGGVKQLLGMGRTEKFAQIMAAMGSAFFTRRICLLGGGIMAVAAITMVAAAAWLAADRGAPRRRVLAAHLGFAFCFAALYLFHLILYNYNFSDLEGLALKDYDRYLAPYYQAWMLAMLCLLARGARERLAQLATGGAAAVIFAVFCWRGVPAAGFWSGADSLYTLRADVQNRADAMNTVLGWPDRVLVISQGDDATRWYYYRYELTAQVVNGFGGFYGRLGETQDRWDSDFMNLVESENWTLYDYKAVCVPDTLVAYMAEKDCDYILIDRADDYLQREFSPLFEGGLTNDMPATLYHFEDADAAVPFKLAAVAESGVE
;
A
#
# COMPACT_ATOMS: atom_id res chain seq x y z
N MET A 1 13.51 20.09 3.37
CA MET A 1 13.47 20.81 4.67
C MET A 1 12.07 21.27 5.07
N LEU A 2 11.29 21.92 4.19
CA LEU A 2 9.93 22.39 4.52
C LEU A 2 9.01 21.24 4.95
N HIS A 3 8.98 20.12 4.20
CA HIS A 3 8.20 18.93 4.56
C HIS A 3 8.55 18.36 5.93
N LEU A 4 9.86 18.31 6.27
CA LEU A 4 10.29 17.84 7.59
C LEU A 4 9.75 18.73 8.72
N LEU A 5 9.90 20.06 8.58
CA LEU A 5 9.41 20.99 9.59
C LEU A 5 7.89 20.89 9.76
N TYR A 6 7.17 20.84 8.64
CA TYR A 6 5.71 20.66 8.67
C TYR A 6 5.32 19.33 9.32
N ALA A 7 5.96 18.23 8.95
CA ALA A 7 5.65 16.92 9.50
C ALA A 7 5.93 16.83 11.01
N LEU A 8 7.05 17.39 11.48
CA LEU A 8 7.38 17.43 12.90
C LEU A 8 6.38 18.30 13.67
N ALA A 9 5.97 19.44 13.11
CA ALA A 9 4.93 20.28 13.71
C ALA A 9 3.58 19.55 13.77
N LEU A 10 3.18 18.87 12.69
CA LEU A 10 1.97 18.08 12.63
C LEU A 10 2.01 16.91 13.65
N LEU A 11 3.14 16.21 13.76
CA LEU A 11 3.33 15.13 14.74
C LEU A 11 3.18 15.67 16.19
N LEU A 12 3.76 16.82 16.49
CA LEU A 12 3.61 17.44 17.80
C LEU A 12 2.16 17.85 18.08
N LEU A 13 1.50 18.45 17.09
CA LEU A 13 0.09 18.85 17.19
C LEU A 13 -0.81 17.64 17.42
N LEU A 14 -0.62 16.58 16.64
CA LEU A 14 -1.34 15.31 16.71
C LEU A 14 -1.09 14.59 18.05
N CYS A 15 0.17 14.45 18.46
CA CYS A 15 0.52 13.77 19.70
C CYS A 15 0.00 14.53 20.92
N GLY A 16 0.02 15.85 20.90
CA GLY A 16 -0.58 16.63 21.98
C GLY A 16 -2.09 16.48 22.04
N ALA A 17 -2.77 16.50 20.89
CA ALA A 17 -4.21 16.19 20.85
C ALA A 17 -4.49 14.77 21.37
N CYS A 18 -3.69 13.77 20.98
CA CYS A 18 -3.80 12.40 21.51
C CYS A 18 -3.60 12.35 23.04
N ALA A 19 -2.61 13.05 23.59
CA ALA A 19 -2.33 13.11 25.02
C ALA A 19 -3.52 13.70 25.78
N ILE A 20 -4.06 14.82 25.32
CA ILE A 20 -5.21 15.51 25.89
C ILE A 20 -6.47 14.62 25.83
N LEU A 21 -6.79 14.07 24.67
CA LEU A 21 -7.95 13.17 24.50
C LEU A 21 -7.83 11.90 25.37
N ALA A 22 -6.62 11.36 25.51
CA ALA A 22 -6.39 10.21 26.38
C ALA A 22 -6.73 10.52 27.84
N GLU A 23 -6.37 11.69 28.34
CA GLU A 23 -6.73 12.16 29.66
C GLU A 23 -8.24 12.29 29.82
N ARG A 24 -8.90 12.92 28.86
CA ARG A 24 -10.35 13.15 28.87
C ARG A 24 -11.18 11.87 28.85
N PHE A 25 -10.77 10.92 28.03
CA PHE A 25 -11.50 9.65 27.88
C PHE A 25 -10.97 8.53 28.77
N THR A 26 -10.02 8.82 29.66
CA THR A 26 -9.38 7.82 30.52
C THR A 26 -8.84 6.61 29.74
N LEU A 27 -8.16 6.90 28.63
CA LEU A 27 -7.55 5.91 27.75
C LEU A 27 -6.03 5.92 27.89
N SER A 28 -5.37 4.86 27.41
CA SER A 28 -3.93 4.90 27.22
C SER A 28 -3.60 5.83 26.03
N PRO A 29 -2.66 6.77 26.17
CA PRO A 29 -2.25 7.65 25.06
C PRO A 29 -1.78 6.90 23.81
N ALA A 30 -1.17 5.73 23.97
CA ALA A 30 -0.72 4.90 22.86
C ALA A 30 -1.85 4.35 21.98
N LEU A 31 -3.09 4.38 22.44
CA LEU A 31 -4.25 3.92 21.66
C LEU A 31 -4.75 4.96 20.68
N LEU A 32 -4.40 6.24 20.84
CA LEU A 32 -5.06 7.34 20.11
C LEU A 32 -4.39 7.73 18.78
N PRO A 33 -3.08 7.55 18.55
CA PRO A 33 -2.48 7.90 17.27
C PRO A 33 -3.20 7.24 16.08
N LEU A 34 -3.52 5.94 16.18
CA LEU A 34 -4.20 5.20 15.11
C LEU A 34 -5.61 5.75 14.78
N PRO A 35 -6.57 5.87 15.72
CA PRO A 35 -7.87 6.40 15.39
C PRO A 35 -7.86 7.90 15.05
N VAL A 36 -6.92 8.69 15.56
CA VAL A 36 -6.80 10.12 15.23
C VAL A 36 -6.29 10.31 13.79
N LEU A 37 -5.24 9.60 13.39
CA LEU A 37 -4.78 9.58 12.00
C LEU A 37 -5.86 9.02 11.06
N SER A 38 -6.51 7.94 11.46
CA SER A 38 -7.61 7.38 10.67
C SER A 38 -8.78 8.35 10.53
N GLY A 39 -9.11 9.09 11.59
CA GLY A 39 -10.12 10.15 11.54
C GLY A 39 -9.74 11.28 10.58
N ALA A 40 -8.47 11.68 10.59
CA ALA A 40 -7.96 12.66 9.64
C ALA A 40 -8.10 12.17 8.18
N VAL A 41 -7.73 10.91 7.91
CA VAL A 41 -7.92 10.30 6.58
C VAL A 41 -9.38 10.25 6.18
N VAL A 42 -10.30 9.90 7.09
CA VAL A 42 -11.76 9.90 6.80
C VAL A 42 -12.27 11.32 6.49
N VAL A 43 -11.83 12.34 7.23
CA VAL A 43 -12.19 13.75 6.93
C VAL A 43 -11.67 14.15 5.55
N LEU A 44 -10.41 13.85 5.24
CA LEU A 44 -9.83 14.10 3.92
C LEU A 44 -10.59 13.35 2.82
N TYR A 45 -10.95 12.10 3.06
CA TYR A 45 -11.75 11.31 2.12
C TYR A 45 -13.08 11.98 1.80
N LEU A 46 -13.84 12.37 2.81
CA LEU A 46 -15.14 13.04 2.62
C LEU A 46 -14.99 14.38 1.89
N CYS A 47 -13.98 15.17 2.26
CA CYS A 47 -13.68 16.42 1.58
C CYS A 47 -13.19 16.20 0.13
N GLY A 48 -12.39 15.15 -0.11
CA GLY A 48 -11.90 14.78 -1.45
C GLY A 48 -13.03 14.35 -2.38
N VAL A 49 -13.97 13.51 -1.91
CA VAL A 49 -15.19 13.15 -2.64
C VAL A 49 -16.05 14.37 -2.97
N ALA A 50 -16.08 15.37 -2.07
CA ALA A 50 -16.79 16.63 -2.28
C ALA A 50 -16.00 17.67 -3.12
N GLY A 51 -14.77 17.35 -3.56
CA GLY A 51 -13.94 18.25 -4.39
C GLY A 51 -13.16 19.32 -3.59
N PHE A 52 -13.09 19.20 -2.26
CA PHE A 52 -12.49 20.21 -1.37
C PHE A 52 -11.32 19.67 -0.53
N LEU A 53 -10.44 18.86 -1.14
CA LEU A 53 -9.42 18.12 -0.40
C LEU A 53 -8.48 19.01 0.41
N ARG A 54 -8.01 20.13 -0.15
CA ARG A 54 -7.16 21.12 0.57
C ARG A 54 -7.87 21.75 1.76
N VAL A 55 -9.17 22.03 1.63
CA VAL A 55 -9.99 22.52 2.75
C VAL A 55 -10.08 21.46 3.85
N GLY A 56 -10.16 20.18 3.46
CA GLY A 56 -10.11 19.05 4.39
C GLY A 56 -8.82 19.02 5.22
N ALA A 57 -7.66 19.29 4.61
CA ALA A 57 -6.40 19.36 5.35
C ALA A 57 -6.41 20.49 6.40
N VAL A 58 -6.88 21.66 6.00
CA VAL A 58 -7.03 22.80 6.94
C VAL A 58 -8.01 22.44 8.07
N ALA A 59 -9.13 21.80 7.75
CA ALA A 59 -10.11 21.37 8.75
C ALA A 59 -9.52 20.39 9.77
N VAL A 60 -8.69 19.43 9.32
CA VAL A 60 -7.97 18.51 10.21
C VAL A 60 -7.01 19.27 11.14
N LEU A 61 -6.21 20.18 10.60
CA LEU A 61 -5.29 21.00 11.41
C LEU A 61 -6.03 21.83 12.45
N LEU A 62 -7.13 22.47 12.05
CA LEU A 62 -7.96 23.25 12.95
C LEU A 62 -8.63 22.38 14.02
N ALA A 63 -9.08 21.18 13.68
CA ALA A 63 -9.67 20.23 14.65
C ALA A 63 -8.62 19.79 15.69
N LEU A 64 -7.40 19.45 15.26
CA LEU A 64 -6.31 19.13 16.17
C LEU A 64 -5.94 20.31 17.06
N ALA A 65 -5.82 21.52 16.49
CA ALA A 65 -5.54 22.74 17.24
C ALA A 65 -6.67 23.10 18.22
N ALA A 66 -7.92 22.88 17.85
CA ALA A 66 -9.07 23.11 18.73
C ALA A 66 -9.01 22.26 20.00
N VAL A 67 -8.53 21.02 19.94
CA VAL A 67 -8.31 20.19 21.13
C VAL A 67 -7.35 20.86 22.12
N TRP A 68 -6.26 21.44 21.61
CA TRP A 68 -5.29 22.19 22.43
C TRP A 68 -5.89 23.47 23.02
N VAL A 69 -6.60 24.24 22.20
CA VAL A 69 -7.21 25.52 22.62
C VAL A 69 -8.24 25.26 23.73
N VAL A 70 -9.13 24.28 23.53
CA VAL A 70 -10.12 23.89 24.54
C VAL A 70 -9.46 23.51 25.86
N GLU A 71 -8.38 22.71 25.80
CA GLU A 71 -7.64 22.31 27.01
C GLU A 71 -7.00 23.52 27.72
N LEU A 72 -6.34 24.40 26.94
CA LEU A 72 -5.69 25.59 27.48
C LEU A 72 -6.69 26.55 28.11
N VAL A 73 -7.88 26.74 27.52
CA VAL A 73 -8.92 27.62 28.03
C VAL A 73 -9.58 27.02 29.28
N GLN A 74 -9.91 25.74 29.28
CA GLN A 74 -10.64 25.10 30.39
C GLN A 74 -9.75 24.73 31.56
N TYR A 75 -8.52 24.24 31.30
CA TYR A 75 -7.66 23.60 32.32
C TYR A 75 -6.28 24.25 32.45
N ARG A 76 -6.03 25.31 31.71
CA ARG A 76 -4.79 26.11 31.71
C ARG A 76 -3.56 25.27 31.24
N PRO A 77 -2.36 25.88 31.12
CA PRO A 77 -1.12 25.17 30.71
C PRO A 77 -0.78 23.96 31.59
N ALA A 78 -1.19 23.98 32.86
CA ALA A 78 -0.96 22.85 33.78
C ALA A 78 -1.67 21.55 33.33
N GLY A 79 -2.86 21.66 32.73
CA GLY A 79 -3.59 20.50 32.18
C GLY A 79 -2.85 19.89 31.00
N VAL A 80 -2.37 20.71 30.08
CA VAL A 80 -1.56 20.26 28.93
C VAL A 80 -0.27 19.58 29.42
N ALA A 81 0.45 20.20 30.36
CA ALA A 81 1.69 19.63 30.91
C ALA A 81 1.43 18.27 31.60
N ALA A 82 0.33 18.13 32.35
CA ALA A 82 -0.06 16.87 32.99
C ALA A 82 -0.36 15.79 31.95
N ALA A 83 -1.11 16.11 30.88
CA ALA A 83 -1.42 15.18 29.80
C ALA A 83 -0.14 14.69 29.10
N TRP A 84 0.79 15.60 28.78
CA TRP A 84 2.08 15.24 28.19
C TRP A 84 2.95 14.39 29.13
N LYS A 85 3.03 14.74 30.42
CA LYS A 85 3.78 13.95 31.40
C LYS A 85 3.26 12.53 31.52
N ARG A 86 1.94 12.37 31.49
CA ARG A 86 1.31 11.04 31.48
C ARG A 86 1.58 10.31 30.16
N ALA A 87 1.42 10.97 29.01
CA ALA A 87 1.66 10.38 27.71
C ALA A 87 3.12 9.91 27.57
N ALA A 88 4.07 10.74 27.98
CA ALA A 88 5.51 10.41 27.99
C ALA A 88 5.88 9.22 28.89
N SER A 89 5.02 8.85 29.84
CA SER A 89 5.25 7.66 30.68
C SER A 89 4.77 6.34 30.05
N VAL A 90 4.11 6.39 28.89
CA VAL A 90 3.57 5.21 28.20
C VAL A 90 4.45 4.86 27.01
N PRO A 91 5.12 3.69 27.02
CA PRO A 91 6.14 3.34 26.01
C PRO A 91 5.62 3.35 24.58
N GLY A 92 4.44 2.81 24.33
CA GLY A 92 3.87 2.80 22.98
C GLY A 92 3.64 4.19 22.39
N PHE A 93 3.35 5.19 23.23
CA PHE A 93 3.20 6.58 22.77
C PHE A 93 4.56 7.23 22.49
N THR A 94 5.53 7.06 23.37
CA THR A 94 6.88 7.64 23.18
C THR A 94 7.62 7.01 22.02
N LEU A 95 7.48 5.70 21.82
CA LEU A 95 8.03 4.98 20.67
C LEU A 95 7.37 5.41 19.36
N PHE A 96 6.05 5.68 19.37
CA PHE A 96 5.37 6.26 18.21
C PHE A 96 5.95 7.63 17.84
N LEU A 97 5.95 8.56 18.81
CA LEU A 97 6.44 9.92 18.55
C LEU A 97 7.93 9.93 18.15
N GLY A 98 8.77 9.23 18.91
CA GLY A 98 10.21 9.15 18.65
C GLY A 98 10.53 8.40 17.36
N GLY A 99 9.84 7.29 17.09
CA GLY A 99 10.00 6.50 15.87
C GLY A 99 9.54 7.24 14.62
N ALA A 100 8.37 7.90 14.67
CA ALA A 100 7.89 8.71 13.56
C ALA A 100 8.85 9.90 13.30
N ALA A 101 9.23 10.66 14.33
CA ALA A 101 10.19 11.74 14.17
C ALA A 101 11.54 11.25 13.60
N PHE A 102 12.02 10.09 14.07
CA PHE A 102 13.24 9.48 13.55
C PHE A 102 13.13 9.12 12.06
N ILE A 103 12.04 8.47 11.63
CA ILE A 103 11.82 8.13 10.21
C ILE A 103 11.75 9.41 9.36
N TRP A 104 11.04 10.44 9.78
CA TRP A 104 10.97 11.69 9.06
C TRP A 104 12.33 12.37 8.90
N VAL A 105 13.17 12.38 9.94
CA VAL A 105 14.54 12.91 9.86
C VAL A 105 15.40 12.03 8.97
N LEU A 106 15.34 10.71 9.15
CA LEU A 106 16.13 9.75 8.39
C LEU A 106 15.84 9.86 6.90
N PHE A 107 14.57 9.81 6.50
CA PHE A 107 14.20 9.86 5.09
C PHE A 107 14.44 11.26 4.49
N CYS A 108 14.30 12.33 5.27
CA CYS A 108 14.72 13.66 4.81
C CYS A 108 16.23 13.75 4.50
N VAL A 109 17.05 13.03 5.24
CA VAL A 109 18.52 13.00 5.00
C VAL A 109 18.87 12.07 3.85
N GLN A 110 18.25 10.90 3.79
CA GLN A 110 18.58 9.85 2.81
C GLN A 110 17.90 10.04 1.46
N GLN A 111 16.77 10.75 1.43
CA GLN A 111 15.96 10.96 0.22
C GLN A 111 15.64 9.64 -0.53
N PRO A 112 15.08 8.60 0.15
CA PRO A 112 14.76 7.36 -0.55
C PRO A 112 13.77 7.61 -1.69
N MET A 113 14.00 6.95 -2.82
CA MET A 113 13.20 7.03 -4.04
C MET A 113 12.41 5.74 -4.25
N PHE A 114 11.35 5.81 -5.02
CA PHE A 114 10.61 4.63 -5.47
C PHE A 114 11.47 3.75 -6.38
N THR A 115 11.30 2.44 -6.28
CA THR A 115 12.06 1.47 -7.06
C THR A 115 11.20 0.36 -7.67
N GLN A 116 9.95 0.21 -7.23
CA GLN A 116 9.07 -0.87 -7.66
C GLN A 116 8.13 -0.40 -8.78
N TRP A 117 7.91 -1.25 -9.77
CA TRP A 117 7.04 -0.92 -10.90
C TRP A 117 5.63 -0.48 -10.48
N ASP A 118 5.04 -1.15 -9.51
CA ASP A 118 3.72 -0.80 -8.99
C ASP A 118 3.68 0.60 -8.33
N GLU A 119 4.81 1.12 -7.88
CA GLU A 119 4.90 2.50 -7.35
C GLU A 119 4.74 3.53 -8.47
N PHE A 120 5.32 3.26 -9.64
CA PHE A 120 5.24 4.16 -10.80
C PHE A 120 3.91 4.07 -11.56
N THR A 121 3.15 3.00 -11.36
CA THR A 121 1.85 2.81 -12.04
C THR A 121 0.65 3.16 -11.17
N ALA A 122 0.77 2.94 -9.86
CA ALA A 122 -0.36 3.02 -8.93
C ALA A 122 0.00 3.65 -7.58
N TRP A 123 0.80 2.96 -6.76
CA TRP A 123 0.92 3.25 -5.33
C TRP A 123 1.75 4.48 -4.99
N GLY A 124 2.64 4.91 -5.85
CA GLY A 124 3.41 6.16 -5.74
C GLY A 124 2.86 7.25 -6.66
N LEU A 125 2.43 6.87 -7.87
CA LEU A 125 1.89 7.82 -8.84
C LEU A 125 0.57 8.45 -8.37
N ALA A 126 -0.36 7.66 -7.83
CA ALA A 126 -1.63 8.18 -7.33
C ALA A 126 -1.47 9.18 -6.18
N PRO A 127 -0.66 8.93 -5.13
CA PRO A 127 -0.32 9.94 -4.12
C PRO A 127 0.32 11.21 -4.72
N LYS A 128 1.26 11.06 -5.68
CA LYS A 128 1.88 12.20 -6.38
C LYS A 128 0.82 13.10 -6.99
N MET A 129 -0.08 12.52 -7.78
CA MET A 129 -1.14 13.27 -8.44
C MET A 129 -2.11 13.93 -7.46
N VAL A 130 -2.47 13.24 -6.36
CA VAL A 130 -3.33 13.81 -5.32
C VAL A 130 -2.66 15.00 -4.61
N VAL A 131 -1.36 14.92 -4.33
CA VAL A 131 -0.60 16.01 -3.71
C VAL A 131 -0.47 17.21 -4.65
N GLU A 132 -0.04 16.99 -5.88
CA GLU A 132 0.18 18.06 -6.86
C GLU A 132 -1.13 18.80 -7.22
N ARG A 133 -2.19 18.04 -7.44
CA ARG A 133 -3.48 18.63 -7.86
C ARG A 133 -4.36 19.09 -6.69
N GLY A 134 -4.19 18.53 -5.51
CA GLY A 134 -5.07 18.80 -4.36
C GLY A 134 -6.50 18.27 -4.56
N ALA A 135 -6.66 17.23 -5.38
CA ALA A 135 -7.93 16.58 -5.72
C ALA A 135 -7.69 15.11 -6.09
N PHE A 136 -8.74 14.29 -6.12
CA PHE A 136 -8.62 12.93 -6.62
C PHE A 136 -8.42 12.92 -8.14
N TYR A 137 -7.37 12.24 -8.60
CA TYR A 137 -6.98 12.12 -10.02
C TYR A 137 -8.01 11.40 -10.88
N VAL A 138 -8.81 10.52 -10.30
CA VAL A 138 -9.87 9.77 -11.02
C VAL A 138 -10.99 10.67 -11.57
N ALA A 139 -11.12 11.88 -11.05
CA ALA A 139 -12.08 12.88 -11.53
C ALA A 139 -11.53 13.74 -12.67
N ASP A 140 -10.26 13.58 -13.06
CA ASP A 140 -9.64 14.35 -14.11
C ASP A 140 -9.76 13.62 -15.46
N PRO A 141 -10.55 14.16 -16.42
CA PRO A 141 -10.78 13.49 -17.71
C PRO A 141 -9.54 13.41 -18.60
N VAL A 142 -8.52 14.23 -18.31
CA VAL A 142 -7.25 14.23 -19.07
C VAL A 142 -6.31 13.13 -18.57
N ASN A 143 -6.54 12.58 -17.38
CA ASN A 143 -5.63 11.61 -16.80
C ASN A 143 -5.59 10.29 -17.56
N LEU A 144 -4.43 9.96 -18.13
CA LEU A 144 -4.12 8.67 -18.74
C LEU A 144 -3.08 7.87 -17.93
N LYS A 145 -2.48 8.46 -16.89
CA LYS A 145 -1.33 7.90 -16.20
C LYS A 145 -1.69 6.96 -15.07
N ALA A 146 -2.59 7.37 -14.20
CA ALA A 146 -2.84 6.61 -12.99
C ALA A 146 -4.00 5.65 -13.20
N SER A 147 -3.72 4.37 -12.98
CA SER A 147 -4.76 3.38 -12.84
C SER A 147 -5.54 3.60 -11.54
N PHE A 148 -6.76 3.08 -11.51
CA PHE A 148 -7.61 3.12 -10.33
C PHE A 148 -6.91 2.55 -9.09
N THR A 149 -6.84 3.34 -8.01
CA THR A 149 -6.36 2.90 -6.70
C THR A 149 -7.28 3.38 -5.59
N TYR A 150 -7.27 2.66 -4.47
CA TYR A 150 -8.00 3.07 -3.28
C TYR A 150 -7.27 4.25 -2.60
N PRO A 151 -8.00 5.22 -2.00
CA PRO A 151 -7.46 6.54 -1.69
C PRO A 151 -6.70 6.64 -0.36
N ALA A 152 -6.73 5.65 0.54
CA ALA A 152 -6.22 5.83 1.90
C ALA A 152 -4.73 6.15 1.97
N THR A 153 -3.88 5.48 1.18
CA THR A 153 -2.43 5.76 1.12
C THR A 153 -2.14 7.15 0.53
N SER A 154 -2.89 7.55 -0.49
CA SER A 154 -2.80 8.91 -1.06
C SER A 154 -3.21 9.98 -0.05
N LEU A 155 -4.25 9.73 0.74
CA LEU A 155 -4.77 10.69 1.72
C LEU A 155 -3.85 10.85 2.93
N ILE A 156 -3.24 9.76 3.44
CA ILE A 156 -2.25 9.90 4.50
C ILE A 156 -1.02 10.66 4.01
N THR A 157 -0.57 10.38 2.78
CA THR A 157 0.52 11.12 2.13
C THR A 157 0.16 12.60 1.97
N PHE A 158 -1.05 12.90 1.48
CA PHE A 158 -1.54 14.26 1.33
C PHE A 158 -1.61 15.02 2.67
N LEU A 159 -2.00 14.36 3.76
CA LEU A 159 -2.01 14.97 5.09
C LEU A 159 -0.64 15.55 5.48
N PHE A 160 0.43 14.89 5.08
CA PHE A 160 1.80 15.30 5.38
C PHE A 160 2.45 16.19 4.30
N GLN A 161 1.81 16.37 3.13
CA GLN A 161 2.31 17.18 2.01
C GLN A 161 1.21 18.09 1.39
N PRO A 162 0.29 18.74 2.14
CA PRO A 162 -0.88 19.38 1.55
C PRO A 162 -0.57 20.69 0.80
N PHE A 163 0.60 21.30 1.06
CA PHE A 163 0.94 22.64 0.60
C PHE A 163 2.33 22.77 -0.02
N GLY A 164 3.02 21.65 -0.21
CA GLY A 164 4.39 21.66 -0.74
C GLY A 164 4.49 21.00 -2.11
N PRO A 165 5.68 21.02 -2.73
CA PRO A 165 5.96 20.18 -3.88
C PRO A 165 5.92 18.71 -3.48
N TRP A 166 5.76 17.84 -4.46
CA TRP A 166 5.83 16.40 -4.23
C TRP A 166 7.21 15.95 -3.73
N ALA A 167 7.24 15.00 -2.80
CA ALA A 167 8.47 14.35 -2.35
C ALA A 167 8.21 12.87 -2.03
N GLU A 168 8.90 11.95 -2.71
CA GLU A 168 8.75 10.49 -2.53
C GLU A 168 9.09 10.07 -1.10
N TRP A 169 10.21 10.56 -0.56
CA TRP A 169 10.62 10.25 0.81
C TRP A 169 9.58 10.64 1.87
N ALA A 170 8.86 11.74 1.63
CA ALA A 170 7.81 12.19 2.53
C ALA A 170 6.54 11.33 2.40
N CYS A 171 6.26 10.77 1.21
CA CYS A 171 5.23 9.76 1.00
C CYS A 171 5.53 8.50 1.83
N LEU A 172 6.74 7.98 1.72
CA LEU A 172 7.19 6.81 2.47
C LEU A 172 7.12 7.05 3.99
N ALA A 173 7.62 8.20 4.47
CA ALA A 173 7.56 8.56 5.89
C ALA A 173 6.11 8.70 6.42
N ALA A 174 5.17 9.19 5.59
CA ALA A 174 3.77 9.29 5.97
C ALA A 174 3.11 7.90 6.13
N ILE A 175 3.38 6.98 5.21
CA ILE A 175 2.90 5.59 5.26
C ILE A 175 3.45 4.89 6.51
N ASP A 176 4.74 5.03 6.78
CA ASP A 176 5.38 4.45 7.95
C ASP A 176 4.88 5.06 9.27
N THR A 177 4.54 6.34 9.26
CA THR A 177 3.89 6.98 10.43
C THR A 177 2.57 6.30 10.79
N LEU A 178 1.76 5.93 9.78
CA LEU A 178 0.53 5.17 10.00
C LEU A 178 0.82 3.76 10.53
N ALA A 179 1.83 3.08 10.01
CA ALA A 179 2.26 1.77 10.51
C ALA A 179 2.72 1.84 11.98
N LEU A 180 3.52 2.84 12.35
CA LEU A 180 3.93 3.06 13.74
C LEU A 180 2.75 3.37 14.67
N ALA A 181 1.71 4.07 14.21
CA ALA A 181 0.49 4.29 14.99
C ALA A 181 -0.25 2.97 15.29
N CYS A 182 -0.23 2.02 14.36
CA CYS A 182 -0.76 0.67 14.58
C CYS A 182 0.06 -0.10 15.64
N LEU A 183 1.39 0.01 15.60
CA LEU A 183 2.28 -0.59 16.60
C LEU A 183 2.10 0.06 17.97
N ALA A 184 1.86 1.37 18.03
CA ALA A 184 1.52 2.06 19.29
C ALA A 184 0.27 1.45 19.93
N ALA A 185 -0.79 1.23 19.16
CA ALA A 185 -2.02 0.61 19.62
C ALA A 185 -1.78 -0.83 20.13
N ALA A 186 -0.96 -1.62 19.42
CA ALA A 186 -0.60 -2.98 19.82
C ALA A 186 0.18 -3.03 21.15
N SER A 187 1.07 -2.05 21.37
CA SER A 187 1.94 -1.92 22.54
C SER A 187 1.33 -1.12 23.70
N ALA A 188 0.06 -0.75 23.62
CA ALA A 188 -0.63 0.06 24.63
C ALA A 188 -0.88 -0.72 25.92
N LEU A 189 0.15 -0.90 26.73
CA LEU A 189 0.12 -1.55 28.04
C LEU A 189 0.16 -0.53 29.18
N PRO A 190 -0.30 -0.90 30.41
CA PRO A 190 -0.09 -0.08 31.60
C PRO A 190 1.40 0.18 31.87
N ARG A 191 1.69 1.26 32.61
CA ARG A 191 3.06 1.68 32.91
C ARG A 191 3.89 0.59 33.62
N GLU A 192 3.27 -0.17 34.47
CA GLU A 192 3.90 -1.28 35.20
C GLU A 192 4.43 -2.37 34.25
N ARG A 193 3.86 -2.45 33.03
CA ARG A 193 4.27 -3.39 31.98
C ARG A 193 5.11 -2.73 30.89
N TRP A 194 5.90 -1.71 31.24
CA TRP A 194 6.66 -0.91 30.28
C TRP A 194 7.52 -1.77 29.32
N ALA A 195 8.27 -2.72 29.87
CA ALA A 195 9.11 -3.62 29.08
C ALA A 195 8.31 -4.44 28.06
N GLY A 196 7.13 -4.95 28.44
CA GLY A 196 6.25 -5.67 27.52
C GLY A 196 5.78 -4.80 26.37
N GLY A 197 5.45 -3.53 26.63
CA GLY A 197 5.07 -2.58 25.59
C GLY A 197 6.21 -2.30 24.59
N VAL A 198 7.42 -2.08 25.08
CA VAL A 198 8.62 -1.90 24.22
C VAL A 198 8.87 -3.14 23.36
N LEU A 199 8.79 -4.34 23.96
CA LEU A 199 9.04 -5.59 23.24
C LEU A 199 8.00 -5.88 22.17
N VAL A 200 6.71 -5.58 22.41
CA VAL A 200 5.65 -5.71 21.40
C VAL A 200 5.88 -4.73 20.26
N PHE A 201 6.24 -3.49 20.56
CA PHE A 201 6.54 -2.49 19.54
C PHE A 201 7.72 -2.92 18.68
N ALA A 202 8.84 -3.31 19.30
CA ALA A 202 10.03 -3.75 18.59
C ALA A 202 9.79 -5.03 17.78
N ALA A 203 9.14 -6.04 18.36
CA ALA A 203 8.80 -7.27 17.65
C ALA A 203 7.85 -6.97 16.47
N GLY A 204 6.81 -6.15 16.69
CA GLY A 204 5.87 -5.74 15.66
C GLY A 204 6.55 -4.98 14.52
N PHE A 205 7.53 -4.12 14.84
CA PHE A 205 8.35 -3.42 13.86
C PHE A 205 9.19 -4.37 12.98
N LEU A 206 9.62 -5.51 13.52
CA LEU A 206 10.39 -6.51 12.78
C LEU A 206 9.51 -7.49 11.97
N LEU A 207 8.18 -7.53 12.18
CA LEU A 207 7.31 -8.50 11.50
C LEU A 207 7.33 -8.38 9.97
N PRO A 208 7.38 -7.20 9.34
CA PRO A 208 7.49 -7.10 7.89
C PRO A 208 8.72 -7.80 7.32
N PHE A 209 9.83 -7.76 8.03
CA PHE A 209 11.06 -8.46 7.65
C PHE A 209 10.99 -9.95 7.97
N PHE A 210 10.35 -10.32 9.08
CA PHE A 210 10.18 -11.73 9.46
C PHE A 210 9.27 -12.48 8.48
N PHE A 211 8.19 -11.84 8.01
CA PHE A 211 7.30 -12.38 6.99
C PHE A 211 7.72 -11.90 5.60
N SER A 212 8.93 -12.25 5.21
CA SER A 212 9.49 -11.99 3.89
C SER A 212 10.03 -13.29 3.29
N ALA A 213 9.87 -13.45 1.99
CA ALA A 213 10.37 -14.61 1.26
C ALA A 213 11.90 -14.61 1.17
N THR A 214 12.50 -13.43 1.10
CA THR A 214 13.95 -13.25 0.97
C THR A 214 14.49 -12.35 2.08
N PRO A 215 15.71 -12.61 2.58
CA PRO A 215 16.34 -11.76 3.58
C PRO A 215 16.61 -10.33 3.10
N THR A 216 16.90 -10.17 1.82
CA THR A 216 17.15 -8.91 1.13
C THR A 216 15.87 -8.28 0.60
N GLY A 217 14.72 -8.87 0.92
CA GLY A 217 13.43 -8.66 0.35
C GLY A 217 13.08 -7.23 -0.04
N SER A 218 12.93 -7.06 -1.31
CA SER A 218 12.39 -5.87 -1.97
C SER A 218 10.87 -5.94 -2.00
N TYR A 219 10.20 -6.32 -0.89
CA TYR A 219 8.79 -6.57 -1.02
C TYR A 219 7.91 -5.58 -0.32
N ALA A 220 6.79 -5.41 -0.95
CA ALA A 220 5.68 -4.52 -0.78
C ALA A 220 5.17 -4.37 0.66
N ALA A 221 5.42 -5.32 1.55
CA ALA A 221 4.98 -5.29 2.93
C ALA A 221 6.05 -4.79 3.91
N GLN A 222 7.12 -4.19 3.41
CA GLN A 222 8.21 -3.61 4.20
C GLN A 222 8.17 -2.08 4.18
N TYR A 223 8.95 -1.46 5.05
CA TYR A 223 9.21 -0.01 5.05
C TYR A 223 10.00 0.38 3.78
N VAL A 224 10.07 1.66 3.48
CA VAL A 224 10.69 2.18 2.24
C VAL A 224 9.98 1.62 0.99
N ASN A 225 8.67 1.55 1.05
CA ASN A 225 7.82 1.12 -0.06
C ASN A 225 6.45 1.80 0.04
N ALA A 226 5.95 2.31 -1.08
CA ALA A 226 4.64 2.98 -1.13
C ALA A 226 3.45 2.04 -1.33
N MET A 227 3.72 0.75 -1.58
CA MET A 227 2.65 -0.24 -1.80
C MET A 227 1.72 -0.39 -0.59
N ALA A 228 0.47 -0.72 -0.86
CA ALA A 228 -0.57 -0.83 0.16
C ALA A 228 -0.43 -2.05 1.09
N ASP A 229 0.52 -2.95 0.86
CA ASP A 229 0.61 -4.22 1.57
C ASP A 229 1.05 -4.06 3.04
N LEU A 230 2.01 -3.15 3.32
CA LEU A 230 2.37 -2.78 4.69
C LEU A 230 1.21 -2.05 5.41
N PRO A 231 0.59 -1.00 4.86
CA PRO A 231 -0.60 -0.39 5.44
C PRO A 231 -1.72 -1.38 5.71
N LEU A 232 -2.00 -2.31 4.78
CA LEU A 232 -3.00 -3.37 4.96
C LEU A 232 -2.68 -4.22 6.19
N ALA A 233 -1.46 -4.77 6.27
CA ALA A 233 -1.04 -5.62 7.37
C ALA A 233 -1.16 -4.91 8.72
N MET A 234 -0.65 -3.68 8.79
CA MET A 234 -0.59 -2.89 10.01
C MET A 234 -1.97 -2.39 10.43
N LEU A 235 -2.80 -1.88 9.50
CA LEU A 235 -4.16 -1.44 9.82
C LEU A 235 -5.05 -2.60 10.28
N PHE A 236 -4.97 -3.76 9.61
CA PHE A 236 -5.75 -4.94 10.02
C PHE A 236 -5.34 -5.43 11.41
N GLY A 237 -4.04 -5.66 11.63
CA GLY A 237 -3.50 -6.07 12.93
C GLY A 237 -3.70 -5.01 14.01
N GLY A 238 -3.39 -3.75 13.72
CA GLY A 238 -3.51 -2.61 14.63
C GLY A 238 -4.94 -2.34 15.07
N THR A 239 -5.91 -2.48 14.15
CA THR A 239 -7.36 -2.34 14.45
C THR A 239 -7.81 -3.40 15.47
N LEU A 240 -7.39 -4.65 15.28
CA LEU A 240 -7.69 -5.72 16.24
C LEU A 240 -6.97 -5.53 17.57
N CYS A 241 -5.71 -5.11 17.56
CA CYS A 241 -4.96 -4.78 18.76
C CYS A 241 -5.59 -3.62 19.54
N LEU A 242 -6.05 -2.58 18.84
CA LEU A 242 -6.81 -1.46 19.42
C LEU A 242 -8.07 -1.97 20.13
N TYR A 243 -8.86 -2.83 19.47
CA TYR A 243 -10.03 -3.44 20.06
C TYR A 243 -9.68 -4.27 21.32
N PHE A 244 -8.67 -5.14 21.26
CA PHE A 244 -8.25 -5.94 22.40
C PHE A 244 -7.73 -5.08 23.55
N ALA A 245 -7.15 -3.93 23.27
CA ALA A 245 -6.62 -3.00 24.26
C ALA A 245 -7.70 -2.17 24.96
N VAL A 246 -8.67 -1.64 24.21
CA VAL A 246 -9.80 -0.87 24.78
C VAL A 246 -10.84 -1.80 25.40
N GLY A 247 -10.92 -3.03 24.93
CA GLY A 247 -11.86 -4.04 25.40
C GLY A 247 -13.30 -3.75 24.97
N ARG A 248 -14.27 -4.18 25.80
CA ARG A 248 -15.71 -4.12 25.49
C ARG A 248 -16.39 -2.79 25.85
N ARG A 249 -15.61 -1.74 26.08
CA ARG A 249 -16.12 -0.39 26.36
C ARG A 249 -16.86 0.14 25.14
N LYS A 250 -17.93 0.92 25.34
CA LYS A 250 -18.72 1.51 24.21
C LYS A 250 -17.82 2.34 23.27
N ILE A 251 -16.83 3.07 23.83
CA ILE A 251 -15.90 3.88 23.07
C ILE A 251 -15.04 3.05 22.10
N ALA A 252 -14.80 1.76 22.39
CA ALA A 252 -14.01 0.88 21.53
C ALA A 252 -14.57 0.81 20.11
N TYR A 253 -15.89 0.80 19.95
CA TYR A 253 -16.52 0.70 18.62
C TYR A 253 -16.27 1.93 17.77
N TRP A 254 -16.31 3.13 18.36
CA TRP A 254 -16.01 4.36 17.67
C TRP A 254 -14.54 4.46 17.30
N LEU A 255 -13.65 4.08 18.21
CA LEU A 255 -12.21 4.09 17.96
C LEU A 255 -11.80 3.08 16.89
N VAL A 256 -12.44 1.90 16.83
CA VAL A 256 -12.19 0.85 15.84
C VAL A 256 -12.82 1.18 14.48
N ALA A 257 -13.95 1.85 14.46
CA ALA A 257 -14.68 2.21 13.24
C ALA A 257 -13.82 3.02 12.26
N LEU A 258 -13.02 3.97 12.76
CA LEU A 258 -12.19 4.84 11.94
C LEU A 258 -11.07 4.07 11.21
N PRO A 259 -10.18 3.32 11.90
CA PRO A 259 -9.16 2.55 11.19
C PRO A 259 -9.75 1.41 10.35
N LEU A 260 -10.94 0.89 10.67
CA LEU A 260 -11.64 -0.09 9.86
C LEU A 260 -12.09 0.50 8.51
N ALA A 261 -12.60 1.74 8.52
CA ALA A 261 -12.94 2.46 7.30
C ALA A 261 -11.68 2.74 6.45
N VAL A 262 -10.59 3.19 7.09
CA VAL A 262 -9.31 3.45 6.40
C VAL A 262 -8.72 2.15 5.83
N LEU A 263 -8.74 1.05 6.59
CA LEU A 263 -8.35 -0.28 6.08
C LEU A 263 -9.10 -0.61 4.79
N THR A 264 -10.43 -0.45 4.79
CA THR A 264 -11.27 -0.74 3.62
C THR A 264 -10.92 0.13 2.41
N LEU A 265 -10.50 1.38 2.64
CA LEU A 265 -10.10 2.33 1.61
C LEU A 265 -8.61 2.22 1.21
N THR A 266 -7.89 1.18 1.65
CA THR A 266 -6.46 1.02 1.37
C THR A 266 -6.18 0.23 0.10
N LYS A 267 -6.92 -0.85 -0.14
CA LYS A 267 -6.79 -1.73 -1.31
C LYS A 267 -8.12 -2.46 -1.53
N ASP A 268 -8.39 -2.94 -2.74
CA ASP A 268 -9.61 -3.68 -3.06
C ASP A 268 -9.86 -4.88 -2.13
N ILE A 269 -8.85 -5.71 -1.93
CA ILE A 269 -8.93 -6.89 -1.04
C ILE A 269 -9.18 -6.50 0.43
N CYS A 270 -8.90 -5.26 0.83
CA CYS A 270 -9.12 -4.79 2.19
C CYS A 270 -10.59 -4.78 2.61
N PHE A 271 -11.51 -4.81 1.65
CA PHE A 271 -12.91 -5.11 1.93
C PHE A 271 -13.09 -6.44 2.68
N ALA A 272 -12.44 -7.51 2.19
CA ALA A 272 -12.48 -8.82 2.85
C ALA A 272 -11.81 -8.78 4.23
N TYR A 273 -10.65 -8.11 4.35
CA TYR A 273 -9.96 -7.93 5.64
C TYR A 273 -10.80 -7.13 6.65
N GLY A 274 -11.52 -6.12 6.19
CA GLY A 274 -12.45 -5.36 7.02
C GLY A 274 -13.59 -6.23 7.57
N LEU A 275 -14.20 -7.06 6.72
CA LEU A 275 -15.23 -8.02 7.14
C LEU A 275 -14.68 -9.08 8.10
N ILE A 276 -13.47 -9.58 7.85
CA ILE A 276 -12.77 -10.50 8.75
C ILE A 276 -12.53 -9.83 10.11
N ALA A 277 -12.09 -8.57 10.15
CA ALA A 277 -11.92 -7.85 11.41
C ALA A 277 -13.23 -7.73 12.18
N ALA A 278 -14.33 -7.36 11.51
CA ALA A 278 -15.67 -7.29 12.12
C ALA A 278 -16.11 -8.66 12.66
N PHE A 279 -15.85 -9.73 11.91
CA PHE A 279 -16.15 -11.11 12.33
C PHE A 279 -15.34 -11.52 13.56
N LEU A 280 -14.02 -11.28 13.57
CA LEU A 280 -13.15 -11.63 14.70
C LEU A 280 -13.53 -10.88 15.98
N ILE A 281 -13.92 -9.61 15.87
CA ILE A 281 -14.45 -8.81 16.97
C ILE A 281 -15.79 -9.42 17.45
N GLY A 282 -16.68 -9.78 16.53
CA GLY A 282 -17.92 -10.47 16.86
C GLY A 282 -17.70 -11.80 17.58
N LEU A 283 -16.71 -12.56 17.11
CA LEU A 283 -16.35 -13.85 17.73
C LEU A 283 -15.85 -13.68 19.17
N ASP A 284 -14.99 -12.68 19.42
CA ASP A 284 -14.55 -12.34 20.80
C ASP A 284 -15.71 -11.90 21.67
N LEU A 285 -16.60 -11.05 21.16
CA LEU A 285 -17.79 -10.59 21.87
C LEU A 285 -18.74 -11.72 22.24
N TRP A 286 -18.79 -12.75 21.42
CA TRP A 286 -19.64 -13.91 21.63
C TRP A 286 -18.98 -14.93 22.56
N LEU A 287 -17.81 -15.47 22.17
CA LEU A 287 -17.19 -16.64 22.84
C LEU A 287 -16.43 -16.29 24.10
N ALA A 288 -15.85 -15.09 24.17
CA ALA A 288 -15.13 -14.62 25.36
C ALA A 288 -16.01 -13.84 26.36
N ALA A 289 -17.35 -13.78 26.14
CA ALA A 289 -18.27 -13.13 27.08
C ALA A 289 -18.29 -13.83 28.45
N ASP A 290 -18.56 -13.04 29.50
CA ASP A 290 -18.78 -13.57 30.85
C ASP A 290 -20.22 -14.04 31.05
N GLU A 291 -21.14 -13.63 30.13
CA GLU A 291 -22.51 -14.09 30.08
C GLU A 291 -22.66 -15.36 29.22
N PRO A 292 -23.74 -16.13 29.40
CA PRO A 292 -24.00 -17.32 28.58
C PRO A 292 -23.99 -17.01 27.09
N CYS A 293 -23.36 -17.87 26.28
CA CYS A 293 -23.18 -17.68 24.81
C CYS A 293 -24.50 -17.35 24.10
N ARG A 294 -25.63 -17.96 24.51
CA ARG A 294 -26.97 -17.68 23.96
C ARG A 294 -27.40 -16.21 24.12
N LYS A 295 -27.03 -15.57 25.24
CA LYS A 295 -27.33 -14.15 25.52
C LYS A 295 -26.33 -13.21 24.88
N ALA A 296 -25.08 -13.62 24.76
CA ALA A 296 -24.01 -12.85 24.13
C ALA A 296 -24.15 -12.76 22.60
N PHE A 297 -24.62 -13.84 21.95
CA PHE A 297 -24.69 -13.96 20.50
C PHE A 297 -25.42 -12.80 19.79
N PRO A 298 -26.69 -12.45 20.15
CA PRO A 298 -27.41 -11.38 19.42
C PRO A 298 -26.73 -10.01 19.58
N LYS A 299 -26.12 -9.74 20.73
CA LYS A 299 -25.37 -8.51 20.97
C LYS A 299 -24.08 -8.48 20.16
N ALA A 300 -23.38 -9.61 20.08
CA ALA A 300 -22.17 -9.76 19.28
C ALA A 300 -22.48 -9.59 17.77
N LEU A 301 -23.54 -10.24 17.29
CA LEU A 301 -24.00 -10.15 15.92
C LEU A 301 -24.38 -8.70 15.54
N LEU A 302 -25.13 -8.00 16.38
CA LEU A 302 -25.50 -6.60 16.14
C LEU A 302 -24.27 -5.70 16.03
N ARG A 303 -23.30 -5.87 16.93
CA ARG A 303 -22.08 -5.04 16.96
C ARG A 303 -21.12 -5.35 15.81
N ALA A 304 -20.93 -6.63 15.49
CA ALA A 304 -20.17 -7.06 14.33
C ALA A 304 -20.85 -6.58 13.03
N GLY A 305 -22.18 -6.69 12.96
CA GLY A 305 -22.98 -6.17 11.86
C GLY A 305 -22.82 -4.65 11.67
N ALA A 306 -22.83 -3.88 12.76
CA ALA A 306 -22.56 -2.44 12.69
C ALA A 306 -21.17 -2.11 12.14
N LEU A 307 -20.13 -2.86 12.54
CA LEU A 307 -18.78 -2.70 11.97
C LEU A 307 -18.75 -3.12 10.50
N ALA A 308 -19.43 -4.21 10.13
CA ALA A 308 -19.54 -4.64 8.73
C ALA A 308 -20.24 -3.59 7.85
N VAL A 309 -21.25 -2.88 8.38
CA VAL A 309 -21.91 -1.77 7.66
C VAL A 309 -20.93 -0.64 7.37
N ILE A 310 -19.99 -0.33 8.28
CA ILE A 310 -18.93 0.67 8.04
C ILE A 310 -18.03 0.23 6.88
N VAL A 311 -17.62 -1.04 6.86
CA VAL A 311 -16.82 -1.61 5.75
C VAL A 311 -17.58 -1.51 4.43
N LEU A 312 -18.86 -1.94 4.40
CA LEU A 312 -19.70 -1.86 3.22
C LEU A 312 -19.92 -0.42 2.75
N ALA A 313 -20.12 0.51 3.68
CA ALA A 313 -20.29 1.92 3.37
C ALA A 313 -19.02 2.53 2.77
N ALA A 314 -17.84 2.28 3.38
CA ALA A 314 -16.57 2.78 2.87
C ALA A 314 -16.27 2.22 1.47
N PHE A 315 -16.39 0.92 1.27
CA PHE A 315 -16.19 0.25 -0.01
C PHE A 315 -17.15 0.77 -1.09
N SER A 316 -18.47 0.76 -0.79
CA SER A 316 -19.48 1.19 -1.75
C SER A 316 -19.42 2.69 -2.06
N SER A 317 -18.99 3.53 -1.10
CA SER A 317 -18.89 4.96 -1.34
C SER A 317 -17.79 5.30 -2.33
N TRP A 318 -16.62 4.62 -2.24
CA TRP A 318 -15.54 4.78 -3.20
C TRP A 318 -15.93 4.28 -4.59
N GLY A 319 -16.49 3.08 -4.69
CA GLY A 319 -16.95 2.53 -5.97
C GLY A 319 -18.02 3.40 -6.64
N ARG A 320 -18.96 3.98 -5.88
CA ARG A 320 -19.96 4.91 -6.43
C ARG A 320 -19.34 6.23 -6.88
N TYR A 321 -18.38 6.77 -6.11
CA TYR A 321 -17.70 8.00 -6.49
C TYR A 321 -16.93 7.81 -7.79
N THR A 322 -16.12 6.79 -7.91
CA THR A 322 -15.34 6.50 -9.11
C THR A 322 -16.22 6.25 -10.33
N ALA A 323 -17.28 5.46 -10.20
CA ALA A 323 -18.24 5.24 -11.27
C ALA A 323 -18.98 6.53 -11.71
N ALA A 324 -19.12 7.51 -10.82
CA ALA A 324 -19.76 8.78 -11.15
C ALA A 324 -18.84 9.78 -11.85
N VAL A 325 -17.52 9.72 -11.58
CA VAL A 325 -16.56 10.71 -12.10
C VAL A 325 -15.74 10.22 -13.27
N THR A 326 -15.66 8.90 -13.51
CA THR A 326 -14.91 8.34 -14.63
C THR A 326 -15.79 8.24 -15.86
N PRO A 327 -15.44 8.92 -16.98
CA PRO A 327 -16.35 9.06 -18.13
C PRO A 327 -16.56 7.80 -18.98
N THR A 328 -15.79 6.72 -18.80
CA THR A 328 -15.79 5.59 -19.72
C THR A 328 -16.01 4.23 -19.06
N ALA A 329 -16.57 3.32 -19.86
CA ALA A 329 -17.06 1.99 -19.50
C ALA A 329 -16.00 1.00 -18.92
N ASP A 330 -14.72 1.34 -18.89
CA ASP A 330 -13.65 0.45 -18.41
C ASP A 330 -13.54 0.35 -16.88
N THR A 331 -14.35 1.09 -16.15
CA THR A 331 -14.42 1.03 -14.68
C THR A 331 -15.50 0.11 -14.14
N ALA A 332 -16.20 -0.60 -15.01
CA ALA A 332 -17.07 -1.67 -14.54
C ALA A 332 -16.19 -2.61 -13.70
N ALA A 333 -16.68 -2.99 -12.54
CA ALA A 333 -16.07 -3.96 -11.62
C ALA A 333 -15.95 -5.36 -12.29
N SER A 334 -15.22 -5.41 -13.39
CA SER A 334 -14.86 -6.60 -14.13
C SER A 334 -13.56 -7.14 -13.55
N VAL A 335 -13.59 -8.40 -13.21
CA VAL A 335 -12.46 -9.13 -12.66
C VAL A 335 -11.98 -10.10 -13.75
N GLY A 336 -10.69 -10.01 -14.07
CA GLY A 336 -10.06 -10.90 -15.03
C GLY A 336 -10.24 -10.50 -16.51
N SER A 337 -9.52 -11.20 -17.38
CA SER A 337 -9.52 -11.03 -18.83
C SER A 337 -10.88 -11.23 -19.51
N GLU A 338 -11.84 -11.83 -18.80
CA GLU A 338 -13.19 -12.15 -19.33
C GLU A 338 -14.27 -11.13 -18.93
N GLY A 339 -13.94 -10.04 -18.19
CA GLY A 339 -14.91 -9.02 -17.79
C GLY A 339 -16.01 -9.53 -16.83
N LEU A 340 -15.75 -10.58 -16.06
CA LEU A 340 -16.71 -11.19 -15.13
C LEU A 340 -16.92 -10.31 -13.89
N SER A 341 -18.14 -10.29 -13.36
CA SER A 341 -18.38 -9.65 -12.07
C SER A 341 -17.78 -10.45 -10.91
N TYR A 342 -17.39 -9.78 -9.81
CA TYR A 342 -16.90 -10.44 -8.58
C TYR A 342 -17.84 -11.56 -8.09
N GLY A 343 -19.13 -11.36 -8.21
CA GLY A 343 -20.14 -12.38 -7.85
C GLY A 343 -20.05 -13.62 -8.74
N ALA A 344 -19.87 -13.45 -10.05
CA ALA A 344 -19.72 -14.54 -11.00
C ALA A 344 -18.43 -15.33 -10.75
N VAL A 345 -17.30 -14.63 -10.49
CA VAL A 345 -16.01 -15.22 -10.13
C VAL A 345 -16.12 -16.06 -8.85
N LEU A 346 -16.73 -15.51 -7.80
CA LEU A 346 -16.95 -16.24 -6.54
C LEU A 346 -17.82 -17.49 -6.74
N VAL A 347 -18.96 -17.34 -7.41
CA VAL A 347 -19.88 -18.47 -7.66
C VAL A 347 -19.19 -19.53 -8.54
N GLY A 348 -18.50 -19.13 -9.60
CA GLY A 348 -17.73 -20.01 -10.47
C GLY A 348 -16.65 -20.76 -9.71
N GLY A 349 -15.86 -20.05 -8.92
CA GLY A 349 -14.79 -20.62 -8.11
C GLY A 349 -15.31 -21.60 -7.05
N VAL A 350 -16.37 -21.27 -6.33
CA VAL A 350 -17.01 -22.18 -5.38
C VAL A 350 -17.53 -23.44 -6.07
N LYS A 351 -18.14 -23.34 -7.25
CA LYS A 351 -18.56 -24.50 -8.04
C LYS A 351 -17.36 -25.39 -8.40
N GLN A 352 -16.24 -24.81 -8.84
CA GLN A 352 -15.03 -25.57 -9.16
C GLN A 352 -14.42 -26.22 -7.91
N LEU A 353 -14.41 -25.57 -6.76
CA LEU A 353 -13.99 -26.16 -5.48
C LEU A 353 -14.85 -27.37 -5.12
N LEU A 354 -16.14 -27.33 -5.38
CA LEU A 354 -17.09 -28.46 -5.17
C LEU A 354 -17.00 -29.54 -6.27
N GLY A 355 -16.09 -29.39 -7.25
CA GLY A 355 -15.92 -30.33 -8.34
C GLY A 355 -16.86 -30.14 -9.51
N MET A 356 -17.68 -29.08 -9.51
CA MET A 356 -18.63 -28.79 -10.58
C MET A 356 -17.97 -27.94 -11.68
N GLY A 357 -17.70 -28.52 -12.84
CA GLY A 357 -17.09 -27.86 -13.98
C GLY A 357 -15.63 -27.43 -13.71
N ARG A 358 -14.88 -28.25 -12.96
CA ARG A 358 -13.48 -27.98 -12.64
C ARG A 358 -12.64 -28.02 -13.92
N THR A 359 -11.95 -26.89 -14.19
CA THR A 359 -10.99 -26.79 -15.31
C THR A 359 -9.65 -27.41 -14.94
N GLU A 360 -8.83 -27.74 -15.94
CA GLU A 360 -7.47 -28.25 -15.74
C GLU A 360 -6.59 -27.17 -15.05
N LYS A 361 -6.65 -25.92 -15.52
CA LYS A 361 -5.99 -24.77 -14.88
C LYS A 361 -6.31 -24.72 -13.38
N PHE A 362 -7.58 -24.76 -12.99
CA PHE A 362 -7.99 -24.72 -11.59
C PHE A 362 -7.41 -25.88 -10.78
N ALA A 363 -7.40 -27.09 -11.33
CA ALA A 363 -6.83 -28.26 -10.66
C ALA A 363 -5.31 -28.12 -10.46
N GLN A 364 -4.60 -27.62 -11.46
CA GLN A 364 -3.16 -27.37 -11.39
C GLN A 364 -2.82 -26.28 -10.37
N ILE A 365 -3.54 -25.14 -10.37
CA ILE A 365 -3.37 -24.06 -9.37
C ILE A 365 -3.65 -24.59 -7.96
N MET A 366 -4.70 -25.39 -7.78
CA MET A 366 -5.01 -26.00 -6.48
C MET A 366 -3.89 -26.90 -5.97
N ALA A 367 -3.29 -27.72 -6.86
CA ALA A 367 -2.15 -28.55 -6.51
C ALA A 367 -0.89 -27.71 -6.20
N ALA A 368 -0.62 -26.66 -7.02
CA ALA A 368 0.49 -25.75 -6.81
C ALA A 368 0.35 -24.99 -5.48
N MET A 369 -0.82 -24.46 -5.15
CA MET A 369 -1.07 -23.79 -3.86
C MET A 369 -0.94 -24.78 -2.70
N GLY A 370 -1.49 -26.00 -2.82
CA GLY A 370 -1.32 -27.04 -1.80
C GLY A 370 0.14 -27.35 -1.51
N SER A 371 0.98 -27.45 -2.54
CA SER A 371 2.43 -27.63 -2.39
C SER A 371 3.10 -26.37 -1.82
N ALA A 372 2.77 -25.19 -2.34
CA ALA A 372 3.36 -23.92 -1.95
C ALA A 372 3.18 -23.61 -0.47
N PHE A 373 2.07 -24.00 0.15
CA PHE A 373 1.85 -23.84 1.58
C PHE A 373 2.94 -24.50 2.43
N PHE A 374 3.49 -25.61 2.00
CA PHE A 374 4.55 -26.32 2.71
C PHE A 374 5.95 -25.91 2.26
N THR A 375 6.14 -25.63 0.97
CA THR A 375 7.48 -25.52 0.36
C THR A 375 7.88 -24.10 0.01
N ARG A 376 6.93 -23.24 -0.44
CA ARG A 376 7.25 -21.89 -0.88
C ARG A 376 7.45 -20.99 0.33
N ARG A 377 8.59 -20.34 0.40
CA ARG A 377 8.95 -19.47 1.52
C ARG A 377 7.99 -18.29 1.62
N ILE A 378 7.52 -17.99 2.84
CA ILE A 378 6.69 -16.84 3.18
C ILE A 378 7.19 -16.11 4.41
N CYS A 379 8.05 -16.74 5.18
CA CYS A 379 8.72 -16.11 6.32
C CYS A 379 10.19 -16.57 6.38
N LEU A 380 10.98 -15.91 7.20
CA LEU A 380 12.39 -16.22 7.36
C LEU A 380 12.64 -17.67 7.84
N LEU A 381 11.66 -18.31 8.46
CA LEU A 381 11.74 -19.72 8.88
C LEU A 381 11.39 -20.71 7.78
N GLY A 382 10.58 -20.35 6.78
CA GLY A 382 10.15 -21.24 5.71
C GLY A 382 8.79 -20.90 5.12
N GLY A 383 8.05 -21.94 4.72
CA GLY A 383 6.73 -21.80 4.10
C GLY A 383 5.59 -21.47 5.07
N GLY A 384 4.37 -21.43 4.55
CA GLY A 384 3.16 -21.07 5.30
C GLY A 384 2.94 -21.91 6.56
N ILE A 385 3.27 -23.21 6.49
CA ILE A 385 3.17 -24.12 7.65
C ILE A 385 4.07 -23.64 8.82
N MET A 386 5.29 -23.15 8.51
CA MET A 386 6.21 -22.64 9.53
C MET A 386 5.71 -21.30 10.10
N ALA A 387 5.10 -20.45 9.28
CA ALA A 387 4.45 -19.22 9.72
C ALA A 387 3.30 -19.53 10.70
N VAL A 388 2.40 -20.46 10.34
CA VAL A 388 1.30 -20.89 11.22
C VAL A 388 1.83 -21.52 12.51
N ALA A 389 2.87 -22.35 12.44
CA ALA A 389 3.47 -22.96 13.62
C ALA A 389 4.05 -21.90 14.59
N ALA A 390 4.79 -20.91 14.07
CA ALA A 390 5.34 -19.82 14.87
C ALA A 390 4.22 -18.98 15.55
N ILE A 391 3.17 -18.64 14.80
CA ILE A 391 2.01 -17.91 15.33
C ILE A 391 1.29 -18.74 16.40
N THR A 392 1.12 -20.05 16.16
CA THR A 392 0.48 -20.97 17.11
C THR A 392 1.28 -21.07 18.41
N MET A 393 2.61 -21.09 18.35
CA MET A 393 3.47 -21.05 19.55
C MET A 393 3.25 -19.79 20.37
N VAL A 394 3.18 -18.62 19.71
CA VAL A 394 2.90 -17.35 20.39
C VAL A 394 1.49 -17.35 20.98
N ALA A 395 0.50 -17.88 20.26
CA ALA A 395 -0.87 -18.02 20.74
C ALA A 395 -0.97 -18.97 21.96
N ALA A 396 -0.24 -20.08 21.94
CA ALA A 396 -0.16 -21.00 23.08
C ALA A 396 0.47 -20.32 24.30
N ALA A 397 1.56 -19.57 24.12
CA ALA A 397 2.17 -18.78 25.18
C ALA A 397 1.20 -17.71 25.73
N ALA A 398 0.44 -17.02 24.85
CA ALA A 398 -0.59 -16.07 25.25
C ALA A 398 -1.71 -16.73 26.04
N TRP A 399 -2.15 -17.92 25.65
CA TRP A 399 -3.17 -18.69 26.34
C TRP A 399 -2.70 -19.15 27.74
N LEU A 400 -1.43 -19.56 27.85
CA LEU A 400 -0.81 -19.93 29.14
C LEU A 400 -0.64 -18.70 30.05
N ALA A 401 -0.28 -17.56 29.52
CA ALA A 401 -0.11 -16.30 30.24
C ALA A 401 -1.45 -15.69 30.68
N ALA A 402 -2.55 -16.02 30.03
CA ALA A 402 -3.87 -15.54 30.37
C ALA A 402 -4.47 -16.26 31.58
N ASP A 403 -5.25 -15.53 32.40
CA ASP A 403 -6.05 -16.15 33.45
C ASP A 403 -7.16 -17.04 32.88
N ARG A 404 -7.59 -18.01 33.71
CA ARG A 404 -8.71 -18.89 33.36
C ARG A 404 -10.00 -18.07 33.11
N GLY A 405 -10.86 -18.56 32.23
CA GLY A 405 -12.14 -17.92 31.91
C GLY A 405 -12.07 -17.06 30.64
N ALA A 406 -12.65 -15.87 30.69
CA ALA A 406 -12.79 -14.98 29.51
C ALA A 406 -11.45 -14.63 28.81
N PRO A 407 -10.33 -14.33 29.52
CA PRO A 407 -9.05 -14.04 28.87
C PRO A 407 -8.51 -15.20 28.02
N ARG A 408 -8.58 -16.44 28.52
CA ARG A 408 -8.18 -17.63 27.72
C ARG A 408 -9.08 -17.88 26.55
N ARG A 409 -10.42 -17.72 26.73
CA ARG A 409 -11.39 -17.85 25.66
C ARG A 409 -11.13 -16.81 24.56
N ARG A 410 -10.74 -15.58 24.92
CA ARG A 410 -10.35 -14.54 23.95
C ARG A 410 -9.18 -14.96 23.09
N VAL A 411 -8.08 -15.43 23.69
CA VAL A 411 -6.91 -15.89 22.94
C VAL A 411 -7.29 -17.02 21.98
N LEU A 412 -8.04 -18.02 22.49
CA LEU A 412 -8.47 -19.15 21.68
C LEU A 412 -9.41 -18.72 20.54
N ALA A 413 -10.43 -17.90 20.83
CA ALA A 413 -11.38 -17.40 19.84
C ALA A 413 -10.68 -16.58 18.77
N ALA A 414 -9.74 -15.70 19.16
CA ALA A 414 -8.95 -14.92 18.22
C ALA A 414 -8.08 -15.83 17.34
N HIS A 415 -7.29 -16.73 17.92
CA HIS A 415 -6.40 -17.61 17.17
C HIS A 415 -7.14 -18.55 16.21
N LEU A 416 -8.18 -19.22 16.68
CA LEU A 416 -8.99 -20.12 15.83
C LEU A 416 -9.80 -19.33 14.78
N GLY A 417 -10.29 -18.14 15.15
CA GLY A 417 -10.96 -17.25 14.20
C GLY A 417 -10.03 -16.81 13.07
N PHE A 418 -8.79 -16.39 13.40
CA PHE A 418 -7.78 -16.09 12.39
C PHE A 418 -7.46 -17.30 11.51
N ALA A 419 -7.29 -18.49 12.10
CA ALA A 419 -7.00 -19.71 11.34
C ALA A 419 -8.14 -20.05 10.37
N PHE A 420 -9.39 -19.94 10.82
CA PHE A 420 -10.57 -20.16 9.99
C PHE A 420 -10.66 -19.16 8.84
N CYS A 421 -10.50 -17.87 9.14
CA CYS A 421 -10.53 -16.83 8.11
C CYS A 421 -9.33 -16.92 7.17
N PHE A 422 -8.16 -17.37 7.65
CA PHE A 422 -7.01 -17.65 6.79
C PHE A 422 -7.33 -18.74 5.78
N ALA A 423 -7.93 -19.84 6.21
CA ALA A 423 -8.33 -20.90 5.29
C ALA A 423 -9.31 -20.40 4.22
N ALA A 424 -10.30 -19.59 4.62
CA ALA A 424 -11.23 -18.96 3.67
C ALA A 424 -10.53 -18.00 2.70
N LEU A 425 -9.60 -17.18 3.19
CA LEU A 425 -8.81 -16.26 2.36
C LEU A 425 -7.89 -17.02 1.41
N TYR A 426 -7.29 -18.12 1.86
CA TYR A 426 -6.44 -18.96 1.04
C TYR A 426 -7.21 -19.59 -0.11
N LEU A 427 -8.43 -20.08 0.15
CA LEU A 427 -9.34 -20.58 -0.88
C LEU A 427 -9.80 -19.45 -1.83
N PHE A 428 -9.99 -18.26 -1.32
CA PHE A 428 -10.30 -17.09 -2.15
C PHE A 428 -9.14 -16.75 -3.09
N HIS A 429 -7.90 -16.79 -2.63
CA HIS A 429 -6.73 -16.58 -3.50
C HIS A 429 -6.60 -17.65 -4.59
N LEU A 430 -6.95 -18.91 -4.29
CA LEU A 430 -7.04 -19.96 -5.32
C LEU A 430 -8.01 -19.55 -6.45
N ILE A 431 -9.16 -18.99 -6.08
CA ILE A 431 -10.14 -18.49 -7.06
C ILE A 431 -9.56 -17.30 -7.83
N LEU A 432 -8.89 -16.36 -7.17
CA LEU A 432 -8.28 -15.21 -7.82
C LEU A 432 -7.19 -15.63 -8.82
N TYR A 433 -6.30 -16.55 -8.46
CA TYR A 433 -5.28 -17.06 -9.39
C TYR A 433 -5.89 -17.71 -10.63
N ASN A 434 -7.06 -18.31 -10.51
CA ASN A 434 -7.73 -18.92 -11.67
C ASN A 434 -8.40 -17.89 -12.60
N TYR A 435 -8.92 -16.78 -12.07
CA TYR A 435 -9.75 -15.86 -12.85
C TYR A 435 -9.08 -14.53 -13.16
N ASN A 436 -8.18 -14.05 -12.28
CA ASN A 436 -7.59 -12.71 -12.42
C ASN A 436 -6.17 -12.72 -13.01
N PHE A 437 -5.55 -13.89 -13.03
CA PHE A 437 -4.19 -14.04 -13.53
C PHE A 437 -4.21 -14.80 -14.85
N SER A 438 -3.27 -14.45 -15.74
CA SER A 438 -3.00 -15.26 -16.91
C SER A 438 -2.70 -16.71 -16.55
N ASP A 439 -2.70 -17.59 -17.53
CA ASP A 439 -2.39 -19.01 -17.28
C ASP A 439 -0.98 -19.18 -16.70
N LEU A 440 -0.01 -18.44 -17.25
CA LEU A 440 1.38 -18.50 -16.79
C LEU A 440 1.53 -17.96 -15.37
N GLU A 441 1.01 -16.77 -15.08
CA GLU A 441 1.11 -16.14 -13.74
C GLU A 441 0.32 -16.90 -12.68
N GLY A 442 -0.88 -17.37 -13.05
CA GLY A 442 -1.73 -18.15 -12.15
C GLY A 442 -1.08 -19.48 -11.74
N LEU A 443 -0.51 -20.20 -12.71
CA LEU A 443 0.20 -21.48 -12.45
C LEU A 443 1.52 -21.26 -11.69
N ALA A 444 2.23 -20.17 -11.95
CA ALA A 444 3.44 -19.80 -11.22
C ALA A 444 3.14 -19.27 -9.80
N LEU A 445 1.88 -19.00 -9.46
CA LEU A 445 1.45 -18.33 -8.24
C LEU A 445 2.22 -17.01 -8.05
N LYS A 446 2.14 -16.11 -9.03
CA LYS A 446 2.82 -14.81 -9.01
C LYS A 446 2.52 -14.08 -7.71
N ASP A 447 3.53 -13.50 -7.08
CA ASP A 447 3.41 -12.72 -5.84
C ASP A 447 2.74 -13.46 -4.65
N TYR A 448 2.81 -14.78 -4.62
CA TYR A 448 2.18 -15.62 -3.58
C TYR A 448 2.50 -15.17 -2.15
N ASP A 449 3.76 -14.87 -1.87
CA ASP A 449 4.22 -14.39 -0.58
C ASP A 449 3.72 -12.98 -0.28
N ARG A 450 3.72 -12.09 -1.26
CA ARG A 450 3.21 -10.72 -1.16
C ARG A 450 1.73 -10.69 -0.76
N TYR A 451 0.90 -11.54 -1.35
CA TYR A 451 -0.54 -11.55 -1.05
C TYR A 451 -0.89 -12.16 0.30
N LEU A 452 -0.08 -13.06 0.81
CA LEU A 452 -0.36 -13.76 2.06
C LEU A 452 0.38 -13.18 3.29
N ALA A 453 1.56 -12.59 3.11
CA ALA A 453 2.36 -12.05 4.20
C ALA A 453 1.60 -11.03 5.08
N PRO A 454 0.79 -10.10 4.54
CA PRO A 454 0.02 -9.15 5.36
C PRO A 454 -0.91 -9.82 6.37
N TYR A 455 -1.52 -10.94 6.00
CA TYR A 455 -2.39 -11.66 6.92
C TYR A 455 -1.62 -12.30 8.09
N TYR A 456 -0.49 -12.94 7.80
CA TYR A 456 0.36 -13.54 8.83
C TYR A 456 0.95 -12.49 9.77
N GLN A 457 1.37 -11.33 9.23
CA GLN A 457 1.88 -10.20 10.02
C GLN A 457 0.82 -9.72 11.02
N ALA A 458 -0.38 -9.46 10.57
CA ALA A 458 -1.48 -9.02 11.40
C ALA A 458 -1.88 -10.05 12.45
N TRP A 459 -1.90 -11.34 12.09
CA TRP A 459 -2.21 -12.43 13.00
C TRP A 459 -1.15 -12.55 14.10
N MET A 460 0.14 -12.53 13.72
CA MET A 460 1.23 -12.54 14.70
C MET A 460 1.19 -11.33 15.62
N LEU A 461 0.97 -10.12 15.07
CA LEU A 461 0.87 -8.89 15.86
C LEU A 461 -0.27 -8.97 16.89
N ALA A 462 -1.43 -9.49 16.50
CA ALA A 462 -2.55 -9.70 17.39
C ALA A 462 -2.23 -10.69 18.52
N MET A 463 -1.52 -11.78 18.21
CA MET A 463 -1.10 -12.76 19.23
C MET A 463 -0.04 -12.20 20.17
N LEU A 464 0.93 -11.42 19.69
CA LEU A 464 1.91 -10.71 20.53
C LEU A 464 1.23 -9.69 21.46
N CYS A 465 0.24 -8.94 20.94
CA CYS A 465 -0.56 -8.03 21.76
C CYS A 465 -1.30 -8.75 22.88
N LEU A 466 -1.96 -9.87 22.59
CA LEU A 466 -2.66 -10.68 23.59
C LEU A 466 -1.71 -11.34 24.59
N LEU A 467 -0.53 -11.78 24.14
CA LEU A 467 0.52 -12.33 25.01
C LEU A 467 0.99 -11.31 26.03
N ALA A 468 1.38 -10.13 25.60
CA ALA A 468 1.86 -9.07 26.47
C ALA A 468 0.80 -8.58 27.48
N ARG A 469 -0.47 -8.74 27.13
CA ARG A 469 -1.63 -8.43 27.99
C ARG A 469 -1.99 -9.54 28.96
N GLY A 470 -1.34 -10.68 28.91
CA GLY A 470 -1.62 -11.81 29.79
C GLY A 470 -1.69 -11.38 31.24
N ALA A 471 -2.71 -11.85 32.00
CA ALA A 471 -2.97 -11.46 33.37
C ALA A 471 -1.86 -11.94 34.32
N ARG A 472 -1.21 -13.04 33.97
CA ARG A 472 -0.01 -13.56 34.65
C ARG A 472 1.21 -12.77 34.21
N GLU A 473 1.38 -11.59 34.73
CA GLU A 473 2.32 -10.56 34.29
C GLU A 473 3.75 -11.08 34.09
N ARG A 474 4.32 -11.81 35.05
CA ARG A 474 5.68 -12.33 34.95
C ARG A 474 5.84 -13.30 33.78
N LEU A 475 4.87 -14.21 33.57
CA LEU A 475 4.90 -15.15 32.45
C LEU A 475 4.69 -14.42 31.11
N ALA A 476 3.77 -13.46 31.08
CA ALA A 476 3.53 -12.64 29.88
C ALA A 476 4.78 -11.85 29.47
N GLN A 477 5.48 -11.22 30.43
CA GLN A 477 6.72 -10.49 30.16
C GLN A 477 7.85 -11.41 29.68
N LEU A 478 8.08 -12.55 30.33
CA LEU A 478 9.10 -13.51 29.91
C LEU A 478 8.82 -14.09 28.51
N ALA A 479 7.57 -14.49 28.26
CA ALA A 479 7.18 -15.05 26.98
C ALA A 479 7.21 -14.00 25.85
N THR A 480 6.79 -12.76 26.12
CA THR A 480 6.90 -11.66 25.15
C THR A 480 8.37 -11.35 24.85
N GLY A 481 9.23 -11.32 25.87
CA GLY A 481 10.67 -11.16 25.71
C GLY A 481 11.28 -12.30 24.91
N GLY A 482 10.89 -13.55 25.18
CA GLY A 482 11.31 -14.72 24.40
C GLY A 482 10.88 -14.65 22.94
N ALA A 483 9.61 -14.30 22.67
CA ALA A 483 9.11 -14.15 21.31
C ALA A 483 9.86 -13.04 20.54
N ALA A 484 10.05 -11.87 21.16
CA ALA A 484 10.81 -10.77 20.58
C ALA A 484 12.27 -11.16 20.31
N ALA A 485 12.91 -11.86 21.25
CA ALA A 485 14.29 -12.34 21.10
C ALA A 485 14.42 -13.35 19.95
N VAL A 486 13.46 -14.27 19.79
CA VAL A 486 13.45 -15.24 18.67
C VAL A 486 13.29 -14.51 17.34
N ILE A 487 12.34 -13.56 17.22
CA ILE A 487 12.14 -12.77 16.00
C ILE A 487 13.43 -12.01 15.65
N PHE A 488 14.06 -11.35 16.64
CA PHE A 488 15.31 -10.63 16.43
C PHE A 488 16.48 -11.57 16.07
N ALA A 489 16.60 -12.72 16.75
CA ALA A 489 17.66 -13.69 16.46
C ALA A 489 17.52 -14.27 15.05
N VAL A 490 16.30 -14.57 14.59
CA VAL A 490 16.02 -15.04 13.24
C VAL A 490 16.34 -13.94 12.22
N PHE A 491 15.97 -12.69 12.50
CA PHE A 491 16.33 -11.53 11.70
C PHE A 491 17.85 -11.40 11.51
N CYS A 492 18.61 -11.46 12.60
CA CYS A 492 20.07 -11.40 12.54
C CYS A 492 20.69 -12.62 11.86
N TRP A 493 20.23 -13.83 12.18
CA TRP A 493 20.71 -15.08 11.60
C TRP A 493 20.51 -15.15 10.09
N ARG A 494 19.41 -14.62 9.60
CA ARG A 494 19.12 -14.61 8.16
C ARG A 494 19.83 -13.49 7.42
N GLY A 495 20.62 -12.66 8.12
CA GLY A 495 21.38 -11.58 7.52
C GLY A 495 20.47 -10.54 6.85
N VAL A 496 19.29 -10.33 7.40
CA VAL A 496 18.41 -9.25 6.90
C VAL A 496 19.16 -7.95 7.15
N PRO A 497 19.61 -7.24 6.11
CA PRO A 497 20.35 -6.02 6.33
C PRO A 497 19.45 -5.00 7.00
N ALA A 498 19.97 -4.31 7.99
CA ALA A 498 19.43 -3.02 8.41
C ALA A 498 19.29 -2.05 7.21
N ALA A 499 19.96 -2.36 6.14
CA ALA A 499 19.91 -1.83 4.80
C ALA A 499 18.54 -1.79 4.14
N GLY A 500 17.56 -2.59 4.50
CA GLY A 500 16.17 -2.39 4.04
C GLY A 500 15.56 -1.04 4.46
N PHE A 501 16.25 -0.33 5.38
CA PHE A 501 15.99 1.07 5.71
C PHE A 501 16.96 2.06 5.03
N TRP A 502 18.09 1.60 4.47
CA TRP A 502 19.20 2.47 4.13
C TRP A 502 19.65 2.38 2.69
N SER A 503 19.38 1.31 2.01
CA SER A 503 19.89 1.16 0.67
C SER A 503 18.78 1.06 -0.34
N GLY A 504 18.63 2.08 -1.15
CA GLY A 504 18.23 1.88 -2.51
C GLY A 504 19.27 1.03 -3.25
N ALA A 505 18.88 0.32 -4.28
CA ALA A 505 19.86 -0.24 -5.20
C ALA A 505 20.53 0.93 -5.92
N ASP A 506 21.79 1.21 -5.64
CA ASP A 506 22.52 2.37 -6.18
C ASP A 506 22.37 2.52 -7.70
N SER A 507 22.38 1.39 -8.42
CA SER A 507 22.20 1.39 -9.88
C SER A 507 20.81 1.86 -10.32
N LEU A 508 19.73 1.49 -9.57
CA LEU A 508 18.37 1.95 -9.86
C LEU A 508 18.22 3.43 -9.53
N TYR A 509 18.84 3.92 -8.48
CA TYR A 509 18.82 5.35 -8.14
C TYR A 509 19.56 6.18 -9.16
N THR A 510 20.70 5.71 -9.68
CA THR A 510 21.44 6.38 -10.76
C THR A 510 20.57 6.48 -12.01
N LEU A 511 19.90 5.38 -12.43
CA LEU A 511 19.01 5.39 -13.58
C LEU A 511 17.79 6.31 -13.36
N ARG A 512 17.23 6.30 -12.15
CA ARG A 512 16.12 7.20 -11.78
C ARG A 512 16.54 8.67 -11.87
N ALA A 513 17.70 9.02 -11.34
CA ALA A 513 18.21 10.38 -11.40
C ALA A 513 18.49 10.83 -12.84
N ASP A 514 19.03 9.95 -13.70
CA ASP A 514 19.22 10.25 -15.12
C ASP A 514 17.89 10.55 -15.81
N VAL A 515 16.88 9.69 -15.65
CA VAL A 515 15.55 9.91 -16.27
C VAL A 515 14.88 11.15 -15.69
N GLN A 516 14.97 11.40 -14.39
CA GLN A 516 14.42 12.58 -13.75
C GLN A 516 15.01 13.87 -14.32
N ASN A 517 16.35 13.95 -14.43
CA ASN A 517 17.01 15.11 -15.03
C ASN A 517 16.57 15.37 -16.47
N ARG A 518 16.42 14.30 -17.26
CA ARG A 518 15.90 14.40 -18.63
C ARG A 518 14.46 14.87 -18.68
N ALA A 519 13.61 14.28 -17.83
CA ALA A 519 12.21 14.65 -17.72
C ALA A 519 12.03 16.12 -17.27
N ASP A 520 12.86 16.60 -16.34
CA ASP A 520 12.85 17.99 -15.87
C ASP A 520 13.12 18.96 -17.03
N ALA A 521 14.06 18.65 -17.93
CA ALA A 521 14.31 19.43 -19.14
C ALA A 521 13.06 19.45 -20.06
N MET A 522 12.40 18.31 -20.25
CA MET A 522 11.18 18.20 -21.07
C MET A 522 9.98 18.93 -20.43
N ASN A 523 9.85 18.87 -19.10
CA ASN A 523 8.80 19.52 -18.33
C ASN A 523 8.85 21.05 -18.38
N THR A 524 9.92 21.64 -18.90
CA THR A 524 9.97 23.10 -19.20
C THR A 524 9.04 23.49 -20.34
N VAL A 525 8.71 22.53 -21.22
CA VAL A 525 7.83 22.72 -22.40
C VAL A 525 6.49 22.03 -22.17
N LEU A 526 6.49 20.86 -21.52
CA LEU A 526 5.32 20.00 -21.40
C LEU A 526 4.37 20.46 -20.27
N GLY A 527 3.08 20.52 -20.61
CA GLY A 527 1.99 20.77 -19.67
C GLY A 527 1.18 19.52 -19.36
N TRP A 528 0.32 19.60 -18.36
CA TRP A 528 -0.53 18.48 -17.92
C TRP A 528 -1.45 17.91 -19.00
N PRO A 529 -2.10 18.71 -19.86
CA PRO A 529 -3.00 18.19 -20.90
C PRO A 529 -2.25 17.59 -22.09
N ASP A 530 -0.96 17.91 -22.26
CA ASP A 530 -0.19 17.46 -23.43
C ASP A 530 -0.06 15.94 -23.44
N ARG A 531 -0.02 15.36 -24.64
CA ARG A 531 0.03 13.92 -24.90
C ARG A 531 1.35 13.58 -25.55
N VAL A 532 2.13 12.70 -24.90
CA VAL A 532 3.49 12.35 -25.30
C VAL A 532 3.60 10.87 -25.60
N LEU A 533 4.15 10.53 -26.75
CA LEU A 533 4.64 9.20 -27.06
C LEU A 533 6.11 9.09 -26.66
N VAL A 534 6.48 8.08 -25.88
CA VAL A 534 7.86 7.87 -25.42
C VAL A 534 8.48 6.69 -26.16
N ILE A 535 9.64 6.89 -26.79
CA ILE A 535 10.44 5.83 -27.43
C ILE A 535 11.80 5.75 -26.77
N SER A 536 12.16 4.57 -26.27
CA SER A 536 13.49 4.24 -25.71
C SER A 536 13.91 2.87 -26.26
N GLN A 537 14.72 2.87 -27.33
CA GLN A 537 15.17 1.62 -27.96
C GLN A 537 15.97 0.75 -27.01
N GLY A 538 15.61 -0.55 -26.94
CA GLY A 538 16.26 -1.52 -26.05
C GLY A 538 15.91 -1.36 -24.56
N ASP A 539 14.84 -0.64 -24.22
CA ASP A 539 14.31 -0.56 -22.84
C ASP A 539 13.54 -1.85 -22.50
N ASP A 540 13.64 -2.26 -21.24
CA ASP A 540 12.84 -3.32 -20.64
C ASP A 540 11.55 -2.79 -19.95
N ALA A 541 11.05 -1.66 -20.38
CA ALA A 541 10.00 -0.83 -19.81
C ALA A 541 10.40 -0.02 -18.55
N THR A 542 11.57 -0.22 -17.97
CA THR A 542 12.00 0.49 -16.75
C THR A 542 12.05 2.00 -16.97
N ARG A 543 12.71 2.46 -18.05
CA ARG A 543 12.80 3.89 -18.39
C ARG A 543 11.43 4.46 -18.74
N TRP A 544 10.61 3.70 -19.48
CA TRP A 544 9.25 4.10 -19.81
C TRP A 544 8.40 4.36 -18.56
N TYR A 545 8.46 3.47 -17.55
CA TYR A 545 7.76 3.69 -16.27
C TYR A 545 8.25 4.95 -15.57
N TYR A 546 9.56 5.21 -15.60
CA TYR A 546 10.15 6.39 -15.01
C TYR A 546 9.69 7.66 -15.74
N TYR A 547 9.70 7.69 -17.08
CA TYR A 547 9.16 8.82 -17.83
C TYR A 547 7.67 9.04 -17.58
N ARG A 548 6.87 7.98 -17.59
CA ARG A 548 5.44 8.08 -17.28
C ARG A 548 5.20 8.72 -15.91
N TYR A 549 6.04 8.46 -14.95
CA TYR A 549 5.97 9.01 -13.62
C TYR A 549 6.52 10.45 -13.53
N GLU A 550 7.63 10.76 -14.21
CA GLU A 550 8.33 12.05 -14.09
C GLU A 550 7.80 13.13 -15.01
N LEU A 551 7.37 12.80 -16.22
CA LEU A 551 6.82 13.79 -17.15
C LEU A 551 5.54 14.41 -16.61
N THR A 552 5.36 15.71 -16.76
CA THR A 552 4.10 16.39 -16.45
C THR A 552 2.99 15.96 -17.40
N ALA A 553 3.29 15.81 -18.67
CA ALA A 553 2.36 15.40 -19.74
C ALA A 553 1.81 13.97 -19.58
N GLN A 554 0.77 13.65 -20.33
CA GLN A 554 0.16 12.32 -20.41
C GLN A 554 0.96 11.42 -21.34
N VAL A 555 1.52 10.32 -20.85
CA VAL A 555 2.19 9.33 -21.69
C VAL A 555 1.14 8.41 -22.30
N VAL A 556 1.06 8.40 -23.63
CA VAL A 556 -0.03 7.77 -24.39
C VAL A 556 0.22 6.31 -24.68
N ASN A 557 1.48 5.90 -24.93
CA ASN A 557 1.78 4.52 -25.20
C ASN A 557 1.53 3.65 -23.97
N GLY A 558 0.81 2.55 -24.20
CA GLY A 558 0.48 1.59 -23.15
C GLY A 558 1.69 0.74 -22.74
N PHE A 559 1.52 0.06 -21.62
CA PHE A 559 2.41 -1.00 -21.20
C PHE A 559 2.51 -2.06 -22.29
N GLY A 560 3.68 -2.42 -22.74
CA GLY A 560 3.90 -3.39 -23.80
C GLY A 560 4.21 -2.78 -25.18
N GLY A 561 4.03 -1.48 -25.38
CA GLY A 561 4.33 -0.83 -26.64
C GLY A 561 5.81 -0.79 -27.02
N PHE A 562 6.72 -0.93 -26.03
CA PHE A 562 8.16 -0.69 -26.26
C PHE A 562 9.11 -1.65 -25.52
N TYR A 563 8.67 -2.86 -25.26
CA TYR A 563 9.60 -3.91 -24.87
C TYR A 563 10.50 -4.25 -26.07
N GLY A 564 11.78 -3.95 -25.93
CA GLY A 564 12.75 -4.27 -26.97
C GLY A 564 12.98 -3.13 -27.96
N ARG A 565 13.11 -3.45 -29.24
CA ARG A 565 13.48 -2.52 -30.30
C ARG A 565 12.46 -2.48 -31.40
N LEU A 566 12.05 -1.28 -31.79
CA LEU A 566 11.31 -1.09 -33.03
C LEU A 566 12.11 -1.67 -34.21
N GLY A 567 11.45 -2.32 -35.15
CA GLY A 567 12.09 -2.95 -36.29
C GLY A 567 12.71 -4.31 -36.06
N GLU A 568 12.76 -4.80 -34.84
CA GLU A 568 13.06 -6.21 -34.61
C GLU A 568 11.87 -7.04 -35.07
N THR A 569 12.15 -8.06 -35.91
CA THR A 569 11.11 -8.99 -36.34
C THR A 569 10.68 -9.86 -35.18
N GLN A 570 9.45 -10.33 -35.22
CA GLN A 570 8.84 -11.20 -34.23
C GLN A 570 9.69 -12.45 -33.91
N ASP A 571 10.56 -12.85 -34.85
CA ASP A 571 11.46 -14.02 -34.73
C ASP A 571 12.65 -13.80 -33.77
N ARG A 572 12.91 -12.55 -33.37
CA ARG A 572 14.03 -12.22 -32.45
C ARG A 572 13.60 -12.06 -30.98
N TRP A 573 12.32 -11.99 -30.72
CA TRP A 573 11.83 -11.99 -29.37
C TRP A 573 12.00 -13.40 -28.80
N ASP A 574 12.47 -13.46 -27.56
CA ASP A 574 12.45 -14.70 -26.82
C ASP A 574 11.04 -15.30 -26.91
N SER A 575 10.92 -16.54 -27.37
CA SER A 575 9.65 -17.24 -27.52
C SER A 575 8.82 -17.23 -26.23
N ASP A 576 9.48 -17.23 -25.07
CA ASP A 576 8.83 -17.17 -23.77
C ASP A 576 8.20 -15.79 -23.51
N PHE A 577 8.85 -14.70 -23.95
CA PHE A 577 8.27 -13.36 -23.83
C PHE A 577 7.07 -13.18 -24.76
N MET A 578 7.16 -13.64 -26.00
CA MET A 578 6.02 -13.57 -26.94
C MET A 578 4.85 -14.43 -26.50
N ASN A 579 5.10 -15.61 -25.96
CA ASN A 579 4.07 -16.44 -25.33
C ASN A 579 3.42 -15.73 -24.15
N LEU A 580 4.21 -15.00 -23.33
CA LEU A 580 3.70 -14.18 -22.26
C LEU A 580 2.81 -13.07 -22.77
N VAL A 581 3.24 -12.30 -23.78
CA VAL A 581 2.48 -11.21 -24.40
C VAL A 581 1.16 -11.71 -24.98
N GLU A 582 1.17 -12.84 -25.67
CA GLU A 582 -0.05 -13.43 -26.23
C GLU A 582 -0.98 -14.00 -25.15
N SER A 583 -0.44 -14.67 -24.13
CA SER A 583 -1.24 -15.24 -23.05
C SER A 583 -1.87 -14.20 -22.12
N GLU A 584 -1.21 -13.02 -21.99
CA GLU A 584 -1.65 -11.91 -21.15
C GLU A 584 -2.62 -10.96 -21.86
N ASN A 585 -2.94 -11.19 -23.14
CA ASN A 585 -3.68 -10.23 -23.97
C ASN A 585 -3.02 -8.85 -23.99
N TRP A 586 -1.72 -8.78 -23.78
CA TRP A 586 -0.99 -7.53 -23.93
C TRP A 586 -1.06 -7.10 -25.39
N THR A 587 -1.58 -5.92 -25.61
CA THR A 587 -1.71 -5.40 -26.96
C THR A 587 -0.34 -5.10 -27.54
N LEU A 588 0.22 -6.05 -28.28
CA LEU A 588 1.25 -5.77 -29.30
C LEU A 588 0.79 -4.68 -30.28
N TYR A 589 -0.43 -4.22 -30.11
CA TYR A 589 -1.07 -3.23 -30.97
C TYR A 589 -0.24 -1.96 -31.08
N ASP A 590 0.21 -1.42 -29.95
CA ASP A 590 0.98 -0.16 -29.94
C ASP A 590 2.36 -0.34 -30.56
N TYR A 591 2.99 -1.50 -30.37
CA TYR A 591 4.27 -1.82 -30.99
C TYR A 591 4.15 -1.95 -32.52
N LYS A 592 3.18 -2.72 -33.00
CA LYS A 592 2.94 -2.87 -34.44
C LYS A 592 2.49 -1.57 -35.09
N ALA A 593 1.76 -0.73 -34.37
CA ALA A 593 1.29 0.55 -34.85
C ALA A 593 2.41 1.55 -35.11
N VAL A 594 3.55 1.44 -34.42
CA VAL A 594 4.65 2.42 -34.50
C VAL A 594 5.94 1.85 -35.07
N CYS A 595 5.92 0.61 -35.60
CA CYS A 595 7.17 -0.06 -35.99
C CYS A 595 7.73 0.39 -37.36
N VAL A 596 6.99 1.13 -38.13
CA VAL A 596 7.45 1.75 -39.41
C VAL A 596 7.02 3.23 -39.50
N PRO A 597 7.72 4.07 -40.28
CA PRO A 597 7.48 5.51 -40.34
C PRO A 597 6.02 5.91 -40.56
N ASP A 598 5.37 5.33 -41.56
CA ASP A 598 3.98 5.67 -41.94
C ASP A 598 2.98 5.33 -40.81
N THR A 599 3.20 4.21 -40.12
CA THR A 599 2.33 3.80 -39.02
C THR A 599 2.59 4.63 -37.77
N LEU A 600 3.81 5.12 -37.53
CA LEU A 600 4.10 6.03 -36.43
C LEU A 600 3.32 7.33 -36.57
N VAL A 601 3.37 7.96 -37.78
CA VAL A 601 2.66 9.21 -38.03
C VAL A 601 1.14 9.03 -37.90
N ALA A 602 0.59 7.94 -38.45
CA ALA A 602 -0.82 7.61 -38.32
C ALA A 602 -1.24 7.38 -36.87
N TYR A 603 -0.42 6.70 -36.10
CA TYR A 603 -0.67 6.46 -34.66
C TYR A 603 -0.66 7.76 -33.85
N MET A 604 0.31 8.65 -34.12
CA MET A 604 0.37 9.95 -33.44
C MET A 604 -0.91 10.76 -33.66
N ALA A 605 -1.41 10.78 -34.90
CA ALA A 605 -2.66 11.45 -35.26
C ALA A 605 -3.90 10.77 -34.64
N GLU A 606 -3.96 9.41 -34.66
CA GLU A 606 -5.07 8.65 -34.06
C GLU A 606 -5.17 8.87 -32.55
N LYS A 607 -4.04 8.90 -31.86
CA LYS A 607 -3.96 9.07 -30.41
C LYS A 607 -4.00 10.53 -29.98
N ASP A 608 -4.10 11.47 -30.89
CA ASP A 608 -4.10 12.91 -30.61
C ASP A 608 -2.86 13.30 -29.77
N CYS A 609 -1.68 12.86 -30.25
CA CYS A 609 -0.42 13.13 -29.57
C CYS A 609 0.12 14.51 -29.96
N ASP A 610 0.53 15.30 -28.98
CA ASP A 610 1.16 16.61 -29.21
C ASP A 610 2.67 16.47 -29.42
N TYR A 611 3.29 15.48 -28.73
CA TYR A 611 4.75 15.33 -28.72
C TYR A 611 5.18 13.87 -28.84
N ILE A 612 6.43 13.71 -29.28
CA ILE A 612 7.16 12.45 -29.21
C ILE A 612 8.50 12.67 -28.50
N LEU A 613 8.80 11.86 -27.51
CA LEU A 613 10.10 11.86 -26.83
C LEU A 613 10.93 10.67 -27.32
N ILE A 614 12.07 10.98 -27.93
CA ILE A 614 13.10 9.99 -28.27
C ILE A 614 14.14 10.01 -27.14
N ASP A 615 14.05 9.02 -26.23
CA ASP A 615 15.00 8.87 -25.12
C ASP A 615 16.30 8.19 -25.58
N ARG A 616 16.16 7.13 -26.40
CA ARG A 616 17.26 6.42 -27.03
C ARG A 616 16.89 6.05 -28.46
N ALA A 617 17.79 6.35 -29.38
CA ALA A 617 17.75 5.87 -30.74
C ALA A 617 18.70 4.69 -30.94
N ASP A 618 18.51 3.95 -32.02
CA ASP A 618 19.43 2.94 -32.55
C ASP A 618 19.57 3.06 -34.08
N ASP A 619 20.36 2.18 -34.69
CA ASP A 619 20.59 2.17 -36.14
C ASP A 619 19.31 2.04 -36.93
N TYR A 620 18.28 1.37 -36.40
CA TYR A 620 16.99 1.23 -37.05
C TYR A 620 16.22 2.56 -37.05
N LEU A 621 16.08 3.22 -35.91
CA LEU A 621 15.44 4.53 -35.84
C LEU A 621 16.19 5.57 -36.70
N GLN A 622 17.52 5.58 -36.61
CA GLN A 622 18.34 6.48 -37.40
C GLN A 622 18.10 6.28 -38.91
N ARG A 623 18.05 5.04 -39.38
CA ARG A 623 17.92 4.75 -40.82
C ARG A 623 16.51 4.97 -41.33
N GLU A 624 15.50 4.49 -40.61
CA GLU A 624 14.12 4.45 -41.15
C GLU A 624 13.31 5.69 -40.77
N PHE A 625 13.51 6.28 -39.62
CA PHE A 625 12.67 7.35 -39.08
C PHE A 625 13.31 8.74 -39.17
N SER A 626 14.61 8.85 -39.35
CA SER A 626 15.33 10.13 -39.40
C SER A 626 14.73 11.18 -40.30
N PRO A 627 14.19 10.83 -41.50
CA PRO A 627 13.59 11.82 -42.37
C PRO A 627 12.33 12.51 -41.82
N LEU A 628 11.66 11.91 -40.84
CA LEU A 628 10.48 12.48 -40.21
C LEU A 628 10.80 13.56 -39.15
N PHE A 629 12.05 13.63 -38.70
CA PHE A 629 12.46 14.47 -37.60
C PHE A 629 13.34 15.64 -38.03
N GLU A 630 13.03 16.83 -37.55
CA GLU A 630 13.88 18.01 -37.75
C GLU A 630 15.27 17.78 -37.20
N GLY A 631 16.29 17.94 -38.04
CA GLY A 631 17.70 17.63 -37.70
C GLY A 631 18.09 16.16 -37.80
N GLY A 632 17.12 15.28 -38.07
CA GLY A 632 17.34 13.82 -38.11
C GLY A 632 17.56 13.18 -36.74
N LEU A 633 17.78 11.85 -36.72
CA LEU A 633 18.07 11.07 -35.55
C LEU A 633 19.49 10.47 -35.64
N THR A 634 20.19 10.39 -34.51
CA THR A 634 21.49 9.70 -34.37
C THR A 634 21.50 8.80 -33.15
N ASN A 635 22.31 7.73 -33.17
CA ASN A 635 22.34 6.73 -32.07
C ASN A 635 22.84 7.29 -30.74
N ASP A 636 23.66 8.32 -30.79
CA ASP A 636 24.29 8.98 -29.63
C ASP A 636 23.60 10.29 -29.24
N MET A 637 22.40 10.55 -29.82
CA MET A 637 21.67 11.77 -29.52
C MET A 637 21.23 11.80 -28.05
N PRO A 638 21.22 12.98 -27.42
CA PRO A 638 20.60 13.17 -26.13
C PRO A 638 19.10 12.91 -26.21
N ALA A 639 18.45 12.66 -25.08
CA ALA A 639 16.99 12.57 -25.05
C ALA A 639 16.38 13.85 -25.59
N THR A 640 15.53 13.73 -26.60
CA THR A 640 15.03 14.87 -27.40
C THR A 640 13.52 14.78 -27.53
N LEU A 641 12.85 15.87 -27.24
CA LEU A 641 11.43 16.06 -27.42
C LEU A 641 11.13 16.77 -28.72
N TYR A 642 10.20 16.22 -29.51
CA TYR A 642 9.73 16.82 -30.74
C TYR A 642 8.22 17.08 -30.63
N HIS A 643 7.80 18.22 -31.14
CA HIS A 643 6.38 18.56 -31.31
C HIS A 643 5.86 17.92 -32.62
N PHE A 644 4.70 17.31 -32.56
CA PHE A 644 4.01 16.77 -33.74
C PHE A 644 3.15 17.86 -34.38
N GLU A 645 3.46 18.30 -35.59
CA GLU A 645 2.74 19.36 -36.29
C GLU A 645 1.49 18.83 -37.01
N ASP A 646 1.72 17.96 -38.01
CA ASP A 646 0.67 17.41 -38.86
C ASP A 646 1.17 16.12 -39.54
N ALA A 647 0.25 15.19 -39.79
CA ALA A 647 0.54 13.94 -40.51
C ALA A 647 0.94 14.17 -41.97
N ASP A 648 0.45 15.23 -42.62
CA ASP A 648 0.75 15.56 -43.98
C ASP A 648 2.00 16.44 -44.16
N ALA A 649 2.66 16.83 -43.07
CA ALA A 649 3.87 17.65 -43.12
C ALA A 649 5.06 16.86 -43.69
N ALA A 650 5.89 17.51 -44.52
CA ALA A 650 7.11 16.88 -45.06
C ALA A 650 8.10 16.45 -43.95
N VAL A 651 8.13 17.17 -42.82
CA VAL A 651 8.85 16.84 -41.60
C VAL A 651 7.89 17.04 -40.45
N PRO A 652 7.15 15.99 -40.04
CA PRO A 652 6.06 16.11 -39.06
C PRO A 652 6.53 16.38 -37.64
N PHE A 653 7.78 16.05 -37.28
CA PHE A 653 8.31 16.21 -35.95
C PHE A 653 9.32 17.35 -35.83
N LYS A 654 8.93 18.45 -35.12
CA LYS A 654 9.75 19.65 -34.94
C LYS A 654 10.43 19.65 -33.59
N LEU A 655 11.69 20.06 -33.57
CA LEU A 655 12.47 20.13 -32.33
C LEU A 655 11.81 21.04 -31.30
N ALA A 656 11.51 20.53 -30.12
CA ALA A 656 10.89 21.26 -29.01
C ALA A 656 11.83 21.44 -27.81
N ALA A 657 12.52 20.39 -27.37
CA ALA A 657 13.47 20.45 -26.27
C ALA A 657 14.54 19.35 -26.37
N VAL A 658 15.71 19.62 -25.83
CA VAL A 658 16.81 18.65 -25.71
C VAL A 658 17.27 18.61 -24.26
N ALA A 659 17.44 17.41 -23.71
CA ALA A 659 18.07 17.26 -22.42
C ALA A 659 19.57 17.57 -22.56
N GLU A 660 20.08 18.57 -21.84
CA GLU A 660 21.52 18.74 -21.72
C GLU A 660 22.11 17.45 -21.16
N SER A 661 23.19 16.96 -21.77
CA SER A 661 23.89 15.77 -21.28
C SER A 661 24.40 16.02 -19.86
N GLY A 662 23.59 15.60 -18.89
CA GLY A 662 24.00 15.60 -17.48
C GLY A 662 24.99 14.47 -17.25
N VAL A 663 26.24 14.86 -17.12
CA VAL A 663 27.35 14.14 -16.47
C VAL A 663 27.60 12.71 -16.99
N GLU A 664 28.77 12.57 -17.61
CA GLU A 664 29.51 11.33 -17.83
C GLU A 664 29.71 10.49 -16.55
#